data_f6c121ae761113fdb564cb21d71a4ee4
#
_entry.id   f6c121ae761113fdb564cb21d71a4ee4
#
_cell.length_a   1.000
_cell.length_b   1.000
_cell.length_c   1.000
_cell.angle_alpha   90.00
_cell.angle_beta   90.00
_cell.angle_gamma   90.00
#
_symmetry.space_group_name_H-M   'P 1'
#
loop_
_entity.id
_entity.type
_entity.pdbx_description
1 polymer ?
#
loop_
_entity_poly.entity_id
_entity_poly.type
_entity_poly.pdbx_seq_one_letter_code
_entity_poly.pdbx_strand_id
1 'polypeptide(L)'
;MLKLDKVSKFYSAGGVVTSGFSKISLNFDVGEFVAITGESGSGKSTLLNVISGLDSYEEGEMYIFDQPTSGYGKEEMEAYRKKYIGNIFQTFNLINNYTVYQNIELVLLLSGYKKSEVKGRVDELIERVGLKDYRNTKASKLSGGQKQRVAIARALAKETPIIVADEPTGNLDKKSAEGIIELLASLSKDKLVIIVTHNYEQVEMYATRKITMRDGKLSEDKRFASPMLLEAQEKMEGLSEIEASPSKKQKDTGNGNDRVELAKHDGLRFGNTLRLGVRNTFSLPAKLVLLLFVFIFMCTGTAASYGTMQNMRLSVNDAVFNSVFPDASSKRLVVTKQDKSAFTEEDYAAISKLSNVKETEKYGLLTDFLVGFSNVPFDAISDDGNADNQTYLQLKAKSIKGYEKRIVSGRLPEKPNEVILMVGKEDDYILSSLGNNPEIPMFYRCEFPYGKLMNKKGEPVNYADGIYDSLTIVGYGYLTEEEEHARQFNGQFYEGIVCCSDSTLAHMQSLITAGKTDLELRINKSTMQVFPTAAHPIVASPLVEEGKAYIPESLAQEFPYGNTSGKTLDLTLNRNGQRSLTLSIASVYNKNNVNSLLGKSIDDINSEAIYMNGEDIRRLYEDDSNFQVTVNIKENKYAKETISTLEKQGYKVLYLNDTSSEAGNPITIVLSGIRKVLLAIFLAVLFFISYFIIKLIFKSRNVYFSTVRMLGGSSFACSGMILTEMLLVFHIAFAAVAGLIIKVKDGTINSFEFLNRNFLYIEPRDILILYVIILVMTLFLALRYSSQMFSKTAMNAYKEEV
;
A
#
# COMPACT_ATOMS: atom_id res chain seq x y z
N MET A 1 23.78 -34.59 -41.47
CA MET A 1 23.60 -33.47 -40.47
C MET A 1 22.17 -33.39 -39.96
N LEU A 2 21.16 -33.17 -40.81
CA LEU A 2 19.74 -33.18 -40.44
C LEU A 2 19.03 -34.31 -41.16
N LYS A 3 18.30 -35.20 -40.45
CA LYS A 3 17.58 -36.33 -41.01
C LYS A 3 16.15 -36.36 -40.50
N LEU A 4 15.20 -36.57 -41.41
CA LEU A 4 13.82 -36.88 -41.12
C LEU A 4 13.54 -38.32 -41.47
N ASP A 5 12.91 -39.07 -40.59
CA ASP A 5 12.51 -40.47 -40.85
C ASP A 5 11.01 -40.62 -40.61
N LYS A 6 10.24 -40.71 -41.70
CA LYS A 6 8.77 -40.83 -41.71
C LYS A 6 8.05 -39.80 -40.85
N VAL A 7 8.55 -38.57 -40.79
CA VAL A 7 7.96 -37.49 -39.99
C VAL A 7 6.61 -37.06 -40.56
N SER A 8 5.62 -36.89 -39.66
CA SER A 8 4.27 -36.42 -40.02
C SER A 8 3.84 -35.28 -39.08
N LYS A 9 3.09 -34.35 -39.63
CA LYS A 9 2.49 -33.24 -38.91
C LYS A 9 1.01 -33.18 -39.16
N PHE A 10 0.22 -33.13 -38.04
CA PHE A 10 -1.24 -32.99 -38.09
C PHE A 10 -1.66 -31.78 -37.26
N TYR A 11 -2.73 -31.13 -37.67
CA TYR A 11 -3.40 -30.07 -36.93
C TYR A 11 -4.81 -30.50 -36.57
N SER A 12 -5.17 -30.30 -35.32
CA SER A 12 -6.53 -30.57 -34.85
C SER A 12 -7.21 -29.25 -34.49
N ALA A 13 -8.31 -28.92 -35.12
CA ALA A 13 -9.14 -27.75 -34.78
C ALA A 13 -10.62 -28.15 -34.87
N GLY A 14 -11.36 -27.91 -33.78
CA GLY A 14 -12.79 -28.19 -33.73
C GLY A 14 -13.18 -29.66 -33.97
N GLY A 15 -12.31 -30.62 -33.65
CA GLY A 15 -12.54 -32.04 -33.86
C GLY A 15 -12.21 -32.54 -35.29
N VAL A 16 -11.76 -31.66 -36.17
CA VAL A 16 -11.28 -32.03 -37.53
C VAL A 16 -9.77 -32.11 -37.51
N VAL A 17 -9.22 -33.21 -37.97
CA VAL A 17 -7.78 -33.43 -38.15
C VAL A 17 -7.39 -33.14 -39.59
N THR A 18 -6.51 -32.18 -39.79
CA THR A 18 -5.98 -31.81 -41.12
C THR A 18 -4.50 -32.16 -41.15
N SER A 19 -4.08 -32.84 -42.24
CA SER A 19 -2.66 -33.19 -42.45
C SER A 19 -1.88 -31.97 -42.98
N GLY A 20 -0.83 -31.56 -42.28
CA GLY A 20 0.15 -30.59 -42.78
C GLY A 20 1.12 -31.23 -43.77
N PHE A 21 1.65 -32.37 -43.38
CA PHE A 21 2.43 -33.31 -44.25
C PHE A 21 2.51 -34.71 -43.59
N SER A 22 2.78 -35.72 -44.35
CA SER A 22 2.77 -37.12 -43.89
C SER A 22 3.93 -37.91 -44.41
N LYS A 23 4.61 -38.67 -43.51
CA LYS A 23 5.65 -39.66 -43.74
C LYS A 23 6.81 -39.16 -44.60
N ILE A 24 7.29 -37.94 -44.33
CA ILE A 24 8.43 -37.37 -45.04
C ILE A 24 9.73 -37.96 -44.49
N SER A 25 10.56 -38.49 -45.38
CA SER A 25 11.92 -38.97 -45.11
C SER A 25 12.92 -38.23 -46.00
N LEU A 26 13.84 -37.48 -45.35
CA LEU A 26 14.84 -36.64 -46.05
C LEU A 26 16.14 -36.62 -45.24
N ASN A 27 17.28 -36.54 -45.93
CA ASN A 27 18.59 -36.30 -45.32
C ASN A 27 19.20 -35.03 -45.92
N PHE A 28 19.71 -34.15 -45.08
CA PHE A 28 20.34 -32.90 -45.47
C PHE A 28 21.78 -32.85 -44.95
N ASP A 29 22.69 -32.32 -45.78
CA ASP A 29 24.10 -32.22 -45.47
C ASP A 29 24.60 -30.76 -45.55
N VAL A 30 25.72 -30.45 -44.90
CA VAL A 30 26.40 -29.16 -45.02
C VAL A 30 26.83 -28.95 -46.47
N GLY A 31 26.74 -27.73 -46.96
CA GLY A 31 27.10 -27.41 -48.35
C GLY A 31 25.94 -27.50 -49.35
N GLU A 32 24.74 -27.98 -48.89
CA GLU A 32 23.56 -28.02 -49.78
C GLU A 32 22.83 -26.69 -49.81
N PHE A 33 22.44 -26.24 -51.01
CA PHE A 33 21.44 -25.20 -51.25
C PHE A 33 20.17 -25.89 -51.74
N VAL A 34 19.22 -26.10 -50.82
CA VAL A 34 18.03 -26.92 -51.07
C VAL A 34 16.82 -26.01 -51.36
N ALA A 35 16.20 -26.21 -52.52
CA ALA A 35 14.95 -25.53 -52.87
C ALA A 35 13.75 -26.49 -52.67
N ILE A 36 12.87 -26.18 -51.75
CA ILE A 36 11.58 -26.86 -51.54
C ILE A 36 10.50 -26.13 -52.33
N THR A 37 9.91 -26.82 -53.31
CA THR A 37 8.90 -26.24 -54.22
C THR A 37 7.59 -27.02 -54.16
N GLY A 38 6.51 -26.48 -54.74
CA GLY A 38 5.19 -27.12 -54.81
C GLY A 38 4.05 -26.09 -54.76
N GLU A 39 2.84 -26.53 -54.96
CA GLU A 39 1.65 -25.69 -54.95
C GLU A 39 1.37 -25.06 -53.56
N SER A 40 0.54 -24.00 -53.55
CA SER A 40 0.09 -23.44 -52.26
C SER A 40 -0.70 -24.50 -51.48
N GLY A 41 -0.46 -24.60 -50.16
CA GLY A 41 -1.09 -25.65 -49.33
C GLY A 41 -0.43 -27.03 -49.36
N SER A 42 0.62 -27.29 -50.18
CA SER A 42 1.32 -28.58 -50.23
C SER A 42 2.13 -28.94 -48.98
N GLY A 43 2.14 -28.16 -47.92
CA GLY A 43 2.81 -28.43 -46.62
C GLY A 43 4.25 -27.93 -46.50
N LYS A 44 4.78 -27.16 -47.47
CA LYS A 44 6.18 -26.64 -47.46
C LYS A 44 6.55 -25.85 -46.24
N SER A 45 5.78 -24.81 -45.94
CA SER A 45 6.03 -23.94 -44.75
C SER A 45 5.84 -24.72 -43.46
N THR A 46 4.91 -25.69 -43.44
CA THR A 46 4.73 -26.61 -42.30
C THR A 46 5.97 -27.47 -42.07
N LEU A 47 6.51 -28.05 -43.14
CA LEU A 47 7.76 -28.82 -43.06
C LEU A 47 8.92 -27.94 -42.59
N LEU A 48 9.03 -26.72 -43.13
CA LEU A 48 10.08 -25.80 -42.74
C LEU A 48 9.96 -25.38 -41.24
N ASN A 49 8.74 -25.20 -40.75
CA ASN A 49 8.48 -24.88 -39.34
C ASN A 49 8.86 -26.03 -38.39
N VAL A 50 8.64 -27.30 -38.82
CA VAL A 50 9.07 -28.47 -38.07
C VAL A 50 10.60 -28.56 -38.07
N ILE A 51 11.24 -28.48 -39.26
CA ILE A 51 12.70 -28.46 -39.37
C ILE A 51 13.34 -27.37 -38.52
N SER A 52 12.72 -26.20 -38.48
CA SER A 52 13.22 -25.06 -37.67
C SER A 52 12.90 -25.17 -36.19
N GLY A 53 12.17 -26.20 -35.75
CA GLY A 53 11.75 -26.35 -34.35
C GLY A 53 10.78 -25.27 -33.86
N LEU A 54 10.08 -24.61 -34.77
CA LEU A 54 9.01 -23.65 -34.47
C LEU A 54 7.68 -24.34 -34.20
N ASP A 55 7.51 -25.55 -34.78
CA ASP A 55 6.36 -26.42 -34.57
C ASP A 55 6.84 -27.86 -34.23
N SER A 56 5.99 -28.61 -33.56
CA SER A 56 6.23 -30.02 -33.23
C SER A 56 5.77 -30.91 -34.37
N TYR A 57 6.18 -32.16 -34.36
CA TYR A 57 5.66 -33.23 -35.21
C TYR A 57 5.00 -34.30 -34.34
N GLU A 58 4.13 -35.13 -34.95
CA GLU A 58 3.33 -36.12 -34.19
C GLU A 58 3.79 -37.56 -34.47
N GLU A 59 4.37 -37.84 -35.64
CA GLU A 59 4.86 -39.19 -36.02
C GLU A 59 6.23 -39.14 -36.65
N GLY A 60 6.96 -40.21 -36.53
CA GLY A 60 8.32 -40.37 -37.08
C GLY A 60 9.37 -39.78 -36.14
N GLU A 61 10.60 -39.62 -36.65
CA GLU A 61 11.73 -39.10 -35.89
C GLU A 61 12.54 -38.08 -36.70
N MET A 62 12.88 -36.98 -36.11
CA MET A 62 13.83 -36.02 -36.66
C MET A 62 15.15 -36.09 -35.88
N TYR A 63 16.25 -36.21 -36.62
CA TYR A 63 17.57 -36.26 -36.03
C TYR A 63 18.38 -35.03 -36.42
N ILE A 64 19.10 -34.47 -35.45
CA ILE A 64 20.10 -33.42 -35.65
C ILE A 64 21.47 -33.93 -35.18
N PHE A 65 22.46 -33.99 -36.08
CA PHE A 65 23.74 -34.63 -35.79
C PHE A 65 23.58 -36.00 -35.11
N ASP A 66 22.71 -36.85 -35.70
CA ASP A 66 22.36 -38.20 -35.24
C ASP A 66 21.66 -38.31 -33.89
N GLN A 67 21.24 -37.17 -33.29
CA GLN A 67 20.46 -37.13 -32.04
C GLN A 67 18.96 -36.98 -32.32
N PRO A 68 18.11 -37.86 -31.76
CA PRO A 68 16.68 -37.79 -31.95
C PRO A 68 16.09 -36.56 -31.18
N THR A 69 15.04 -35.96 -31.76
CA THR A 69 14.39 -34.76 -31.21
C THR A 69 12.99 -34.99 -30.66
N SER A 70 12.43 -36.22 -30.75
CA SER A 70 11.08 -36.55 -30.26
C SER A 70 10.91 -36.34 -28.75
N GLY A 71 11.99 -36.48 -27.97
CA GLY A 71 12.02 -36.25 -26.55
C GLY A 71 12.21 -34.76 -26.13
N TYR A 72 12.33 -33.84 -27.10
CA TYR A 72 12.61 -32.44 -26.79
C TYR A 72 11.35 -31.75 -26.27
N GLY A 73 11.41 -31.23 -25.04
CA GLY A 73 10.43 -30.33 -24.52
C GLY A 73 10.62 -28.88 -25.03
N LYS A 74 9.93 -27.95 -24.41
CA LYS A 74 9.99 -26.54 -24.85
C LYS A 74 11.37 -25.92 -24.73
N GLU A 75 12.08 -26.21 -23.65
CA GLU A 75 13.42 -25.67 -23.39
C GLU A 75 14.46 -26.23 -24.33
N GLU A 76 14.40 -27.53 -24.62
CA GLU A 76 15.28 -28.18 -25.56
C GLU A 76 15.05 -27.68 -26.99
N MET A 77 13.78 -27.47 -27.40
CA MET A 77 13.45 -26.87 -28.69
C MET A 77 13.89 -25.40 -28.80
N GLU A 78 13.85 -24.63 -27.68
CA GLU A 78 14.42 -23.28 -27.64
C GLU A 78 15.95 -23.33 -27.81
N ALA A 79 16.64 -24.25 -27.14
CA ALA A 79 18.08 -24.48 -27.29
C ALA A 79 18.44 -24.96 -28.72
N TYR A 80 17.64 -25.85 -29.29
CA TYR A 80 17.78 -26.31 -30.69
C TYR A 80 17.75 -25.14 -31.66
N ARG A 81 16.72 -24.30 -31.59
CA ARG A 81 16.61 -23.09 -32.45
C ARG A 81 17.78 -22.13 -32.25
N LYS A 82 18.22 -21.98 -31.01
CA LYS A 82 19.35 -21.11 -30.71
C LYS A 82 20.65 -21.60 -31.32
N LYS A 83 20.95 -22.89 -31.18
CA LYS A 83 22.23 -23.48 -31.55
C LYS A 83 22.36 -23.81 -33.03
N TYR A 84 21.27 -24.28 -33.67
CA TYR A 84 21.34 -24.90 -34.97
C TYR A 84 20.65 -24.13 -36.09
N ILE A 85 19.69 -23.26 -35.81
CA ILE A 85 18.80 -22.71 -36.83
C ILE A 85 18.86 -21.18 -36.91
N GLY A 86 19.16 -20.68 -38.10
CA GLY A 86 18.99 -19.28 -38.52
C GLY A 86 17.72 -19.13 -39.37
N ASN A 87 16.64 -18.51 -38.81
CA ASN A 87 15.36 -18.36 -39.50
C ASN A 87 15.27 -17.05 -40.27
N ILE A 88 14.81 -17.12 -41.51
CA ILE A 88 14.42 -15.98 -42.37
C ILE A 88 12.96 -16.18 -42.74
N PHE A 89 12.10 -15.30 -42.23
CA PHE A 89 10.66 -15.39 -42.38
C PHE A 89 10.14 -14.57 -43.55
N GLN A 90 9.06 -15.03 -44.19
CA GLN A 90 8.35 -14.33 -45.25
C GLN A 90 7.92 -12.90 -44.87
N THR A 91 7.41 -12.71 -43.63
CA THR A 91 6.96 -11.42 -43.08
C THR A 91 8.08 -10.66 -42.38
N PHE A 92 9.36 -11.02 -42.60
CA PHE A 92 10.56 -10.41 -42.00
C PHE A 92 10.67 -10.52 -40.46
N ASN A 93 9.58 -10.50 -39.73
CA ASN A 93 9.48 -10.57 -38.28
C ASN A 93 10.42 -9.57 -37.56
N LEU A 94 10.53 -8.35 -38.10
CA LEU A 94 11.33 -7.29 -37.51
C LEU A 94 10.56 -6.56 -36.42
N ILE A 95 11.30 -6.09 -35.43
CA ILE A 95 10.73 -5.21 -34.43
C ILE A 95 10.70 -3.78 -35.04
N ASN A 96 9.52 -3.34 -35.46
CA ASN A 96 9.33 -2.12 -36.26
C ASN A 96 9.88 -0.85 -35.62
N ASN A 97 9.81 -0.75 -34.28
CA ASN A 97 10.30 0.42 -33.54
C ASN A 97 11.80 0.38 -33.26
N TYR A 98 12.48 -0.74 -33.57
CA TYR A 98 13.92 -0.90 -33.43
C TYR A 98 14.63 -0.43 -34.73
N THR A 99 15.84 0.10 -34.57
CA THR A 99 16.71 0.39 -35.70
C THR A 99 17.26 -0.90 -36.30
N VAL A 100 17.90 -0.81 -37.50
CA VAL A 100 18.65 -1.91 -38.09
C VAL A 100 19.64 -2.48 -37.06
N TYR A 101 20.45 -1.62 -36.47
CA TYR A 101 21.41 -1.97 -35.42
C TYR A 101 20.74 -2.75 -34.28
N GLN A 102 19.65 -2.23 -33.73
CA GLN A 102 18.97 -2.85 -32.59
C GLN A 102 18.31 -4.18 -32.90
N ASN A 103 17.82 -4.38 -34.13
CA ASN A 103 17.26 -5.67 -34.58
C ASN A 103 18.33 -6.76 -34.64
N ILE A 104 19.55 -6.42 -35.06
CA ILE A 104 20.67 -7.38 -35.13
C ILE A 104 21.30 -7.58 -33.74
N GLU A 105 21.51 -6.47 -32.99
CA GLU A 105 21.99 -6.48 -31.60
C GLU A 105 21.18 -7.42 -30.72
N LEU A 106 19.85 -7.41 -30.87
CA LEU A 106 18.96 -8.28 -30.12
C LEU A 106 19.37 -9.75 -30.23
N VAL A 107 19.63 -10.21 -31.42
CA VAL A 107 19.99 -11.63 -31.67
C VAL A 107 21.32 -11.98 -31.01
N LEU A 108 22.31 -11.13 -31.09
CA LEU A 108 23.60 -11.34 -30.42
C LEU A 108 23.48 -11.35 -28.89
N LEU A 109 22.67 -10.47 -28.36
CA LEU A 109 22.38 -10.45 -26.91
C LEU A 109 21.67 -11.73 -26.48
N LEU A 110 20.69 -12.22 -27.26
CA LEU A 110 19.99 -13.48 -27.01
C LEU A 110 20.94 -14.69 -27.11
N SER A 111 21.97 -14.61 -27.96
CA SER A 111 22.99 -15.62 -28.11
C SER A 111 24.05 -15.59 -26.98
N GLY A 112 24.01 -14.62 -26.06
CA GLY A 112 24.90 -14.57 -24.88
C GLY A 112 26.16 -13.72 -25.06
N TYR A 113 26.33 -13.02 -26.20
CA TYR A 113 27.47 -12.12 -26.42
C TYR A 113 27.58 -11.04 -25.37
N LYS A 114 28.80 -10.67 -24.97
CA LYS A 114 29.03 -9.52 -24.09
C LYS A 114 28.81 -8.22 -24.85
N LYS A 115 28.33 -7.19 -24.16
CA LYS A 115 28.06 -5.88 -24.76
C LYS A 115 29.27 -5.28 -25.50
N SER A 116 30.49 -5.53 -25.02
CA SER A 116 31.75 -5.08 -25.63
C SER A 116 31.96 -5.68 -27.02
N GLU A 117 31.52 -6.91 -27.23
CA GLU A 117 31.71 -7.67 -28.47
C GLU A 117 30.62 -7.37 -29.50
N VAL A 118 29.43 -7.00 -29.04
CA VAL A 118 28.23 -6.82 -29.89
C VAL A 118 28.40 -5.70 -30.91
N LYS A 119 29.01 -4.57 -30.56
CA LYS A 119 29.09 -3.39 -31.44
C LYS A 119 29.84 -3.70 -32.73
N GLY A 120 31.05 -4.25 -32.63
CA GLY A 120 31.86 -4.59 -33.79
C GLY A 120 31.20 -5.61 -34.69
N ARG A 121 30.62 -6.67 -34.09
CA ARG A 121 29.93 -7.72 -34.83
C ARG A 121 28.66 -7.23 -35.53
N VAL A 122 27.89 -6.38 -34.92
CA VAL A 122 26.70 -5.77 -35.56
C VAL A 122 27.10 -4.91 -36.73
N ASP A 123 28.14 -4.08 -36.61
CA ASP A 123 28.60 -3.20 -37.66
C ASP A 123 29.15 -4.00 -38.85
N GLU A 124 29.90 -5.10 -38.62
CA GLU A 124 30.35 -6.05 -39.64
C GLU A 124 29.16 -6.68 -40.40
N LEU A 125 28.14 -7.15 -39.63
CA LEU A 125 26.96 -7.78 -40.26
C LEU A 125 26.15 -6.79 -41.10
N ILE A 126 26.01 -5.52 -40.64
CA ILE A 126 25.33 -4.46 -41.37
C ILE A 126 26.06 -4.15 -42.68
N GLU A 127 27.37 -4.12 -42.66
CA GLU A 127 28.19 -3.87 -43.86
C GLU A 127 28.09 -5.06 -44.84
N ARG A 128 28.14 -6.31 -44.31
CA ARG A 128 28.03 -7.54 -45.13
C ARG A 128 26.72 -7.65 -45.92
N VAL A 129 25.63 -7.11 -45.36
CA VAL A 129 24.32 -7.09 -46.03
C VAL A 129 24.06 -5.77 -46.79
N GLY A 130 25.02 -4.87 -46.87
CA GLY A 130 24.94 -3.63 -47.63
C GLY A 130 23.96 -2.59 -47.02
N LEU A 131 23.86 -2.50 -45.69
CA LEU A 131 22.94 -1.59 -45.01
C LEU A 131 23.64 -0.51 -44.13
N LYS A 132 24.91 -0.18 -44.44
CA LYS A 132 25.73 0.76 -43.65
C LYS A 132 25.03 2.11 -43.40
N ASP A 133 24.45 2.69 -44.45
CA ASP A 133 23.75 3.97 -44.39
C ASP A 133 22.43 3.94 -43.60
N TYR A 134 21.85 2.76 -43.43
CA TYR A 134 20.57 2.56 -42.74
C TYR A 134 20.72 2.11 -41.29
N ARG A 135 21.97 2.05 -40.77
CA ARG A 135 22.30 1.54 -39.43
C ARG A 135 21.36 2.01 -38.32
N ASN A 136 21.06 3.29 -38.32
CA ASN A 136 20.23 3.95 -37.29
C ASN A 136 18.77 4.16 -37.72
N THR A 137 18.39 3.71 -38.92
CA THR A 137 17.02 3.78 -39.42
C THR A 137 16.13 2.75 -38.76
N LYS A 138 14.93 3.15 -38.35
CA LYS A 138 13.93 2.23 -37.78
C LYS A 138 13.44 1.26 -38.87
N ALA A 139 13.22 0.00 -38.48
CA ALA A 139 12.74 -1.03 -39.38
C ALA A 139 11.41 -0.69 -40.08
N SER A 140 10.53 0.09 -39.41
CA SER A 140 9.29 0.60 -39.99
C SER A 140 9.47 1.47 -41.23
N LYS A 141 10.64 2.10 -41.39
CA LYS A 141 10.98 3.04 -42.49
C LYS A 141 11.76 2.41 -43.65
N LEU A 142 12.06 1.11 -43.55
CA LEU A 142 12.83 0.38 -44.56
C LEU A 142 11.93 -0.14 -45.69
N SER A 143 12.50 -0.21 -46.91
CA SER A 143 11.89 -0.95 -48.02
C SER A 143 11.80 -2.46 -47.75
N GLY A 144 11.01 -3.22 -48.53
CA GLY A 144 10.93 -4.67 -48.42
C GLY A 144 12.28 -5.36 -48.53
N GLY A 145 13.08 -5.03 -49.55
CA GLY A 145 14.43 -5.56 -49.73
C GLY A 145 15.40 -5.22 -48.60
N GLN A 146 15.31 -3.98 -48.06
CA GLN A 146 16.12 -3.61 -46.89
C GLN A 146 15.71 -4.40 -45.65
N LYS A 147 14.40 -4.56 -45.40
CA LYS A 147 13.88 -5.40 -44.28
C LYS A 147 14.37 -6.83 -44.39
N GLN A 148 14.37 -7.39 -45.60
CA GLN A 148 14.86 -8.76 -45.84
C GLN A 148 16.35 -8.89 -45.55
N ARG A 149 17.17 -7.91 -45.99
CA ARG A 149 18.59 -7.87 -45.64
C ARG A 149 18.85 -7.80 -44.15
N VAL A 150 18.02 -7.08 -43.38
CA VAL A 150 18.09 -7.11 -41.91
C VAL A 150 17.73 -8.50 -41.35
N ALA A 151 16.72 -9.16 -41.88
CA ALA A 151 16.35 -10.52 -41.46
C ALA A 151 17.48 -11.54 -41.73
N ILE A 152 18.18 -11.41 -42.88
CA ILE A 152 19.38 -12.22 -43.20
C ILE A 152 20.51 -11.91 -42.22
N ALA A 153 20.81 -10.65 -41.97
CA ALA A 153 21.82 -10.24 -40.98
C ALA A 153 21.54 -10.83 -39.59
N ARG A 154 20.27 -10.92 -39.19
CA ARG A 154 19.86 -11.58 -37.93
C ARG A 154 20.13 -13.10 -37.96
N ALA A 155 19.84 -13.77 -39.09
CA ALA A 155 20.12 -15.17 -39.21
C ALA A 155 21.64 -15.44 -39.16
N LEU A 156 22.45 -14.59 -39.80
CA LEU A 156 23.91 -14.67 -39.75
C LEU A 156 24.49 -14.39 -38.38
N ALA A 157 23.85 -13.51 -37.58
CA ALA A 157 24.30 -13.14 -36.25
C ALA A 157 24.36 -14.34 -35.29
N LYS A 158 23.60 -15.40 -35.54
CA LYS A 158 23.60 -16.62 -34.72
C LYS A 158 24.76 -17.58 -35.01
N GLU A 159 25.40 -17.45 -36.15
CA GLU A 159 26.50 -18.37 -36.63
C GLU A 159 26.05 -19.84 -36.69
N THR A 160 24.79 -20.09 -36.94
CA THR A 160 24.18 -21.42 -36.96
C THR A 160 24.57 -22.20 -38.23
N PRO A 161 24.64 -23.55 -38.14
CA PRO A 161 24.99 -24.39 -39.31
C PRO A 161 23.87 -24.53 -40.32
N ILE A 162 22.62 -24.25 -39.95
CA ILE A 162 21.44 -24.38 -40.81
C ILE A 162 20.78 -23.02 -40.96
N ILE A 163 20.50 -22.60 -42.17
CA ILE A 163 19.67 -21.43 -42.50
C ILE A 163 18.42 -21.93 -43.21
N VAL A 164 17.25 -21.54 -42.68
CA VAL A 164 15.96 -21.84 -43.27
C VAL A 164 15.27 -20.54 -43.68
N ALA A 165 14.77 -20.48 -44.91
CA ALA A 165 14.13 -19.28 -45.46
C ALA A 165 12.78 -19.66 -46.10
N ASP A 166 11.72 -19.01 -45.57
CA ASP A 166 10.37 -19.20 -46.11
C ASP A 166 10.04 -18.01 -47.03
N GLU A 167 9.93 -18.30 -48.34
CA GLU A 167 9.65 -17.33 -49.40
C GLU A 167 10.47 -16.02 -49.33
N PRO A 168 11.83 -16.08 -49.25
CA PRO A 168 12.65 -14.90 -48.91
C PRO A 168 12.62 -13.80 -49.98
N THR A 169 12.02 -14.04 -51.15
CA THR A 169 11.93 -13.11 -52.28
C THR A 169 10.51 -12.70 -52.64
N GLY A 170 9.49 -13.30 -52.00
CA GLY A 170 8.09 -13.17 -52.42
C GLY A 170 7.51 -11.73 -52.44
N ASN A 171 8.08 -10.82 -51.64
CA ASN A 171 7.63 -9.45 -51.55
C ASN A 171 8.65 -8.42 -52.09
N LEU A 172 9.55 -8.85 -53.02
CA LEU A 172 10.65 -8.04 -53.53
C LEU A 172 10.56 -7.82 -55.01
N ASP A 173 11.10 -6.66 -55.46
CA ASP A 173 11.39 -6.44 -56.88
C ASP A 173 12.50 -7.38 -57.38
N LYS A 174 12.55 -7.64 -58.69
CA LYS A 174 13.44 -8.62 -59.32
C LYS A 174 14.91 -8.41 -58.92
N LYS A 175 15.42 -7.17 -58.99
CA LYS A 175 16.82 -6.85 -58.66
C LYS A 175 17.16 -7.09 -57.19
N SER A 176 16.24 -6.74 -56.28
CA SER A 176 16.40 -7.02 -54.84
C SER A 176 16.35 -8.53 -54.56
N ALA A 177 15.49 -9.27 -55.26
CA ALA A 177 15.36 -10.73 -55.13
C ALA A 177 16.64 -11.45 -55.56
N GLU A 178 17.22 -11.09 -56.74
CA GLU A 178 18.49 -11.64 -57.23
C GLU A 178 19.62 -11.44 -56.21
N GLY A 179 19.80 -10.22 -55.67
CA GLY A 179 20.82 -9.96 -54.67
C GLY A 179 20.63 -10.68 -53.34
N ILE A 180 19.39 -11.04 -53.00
CA ILE A 180 19.09 -11.85 -51.79
C ILE A 180 19.45 -13.32 -52.03
N ILE A 181 19.10 -13.87 -53.19
CA ILE A 181 19.44 -15.28 -53.53
C ILE A 181 20.95 -15.46 -53.64
N GLU A 182 21.66 -14.54 -54.30
CA GLU A 182 23.12 -14.56 -54.39
C GLU A 182 23.77 -14.54 -52.99
N LEU A 183 23.29 -13.70 -52.09
CA LEU A 183 23.77 -13.66 -50.69
C LEU A 183 23.52 -15.00 -49.99
N LEU A 184 22.33 -15.59 -50.11
CA LEU A 184 22.00 -16.87 -49.50
C LEU A 184 22.81 -18.03 -50.10
N ALA A 185 23.06 -18.00 -51.43
CA ALA A 185 23.90 -18.99 -52.12
C ALA A 185 25.37 -18.91 -51.66
N SER A 186 25.87 -17.71 -51.41
CA SER A 186 27.23 -17.57 -50.87
C SER A 186 27.42 -18.22 -49.50
N LEU A 187 26.33 -18.37 -48.74
CA LEU A 187 26.33 -18.97 -47.39
C LEU A 187 26.28 -20.52 -47.45
N SER A 188 25.79 -21.08 -48.53
CA SER A 188 25.67 -22.54 -48.64
C SER A 188 27.03 -23.26 -48.76
N LYS A 189 28.13 -22.56 -49.01
CA LYS A 189 29.48 -23.13 -48.99
C LYS A 189 29.84 -23.81 -47.66
N ASP A 190 29.45 -23.19 -46.56
CA ASP A 190 29.81 -23.64 -45.20
C ASP A 190 28.59 -24.06 -44.35
N LYS A 191 27.39 -23.90 -44.89
CA LYS A 191 26.13 -24.12 -44.17
C LYS A 191 25.15 -24.90 -45.01
N LEU A 192 24.16 -25.50 -44.35
CA LEU A 192 22.97 -25.99 -45.04
C LEU A 192 21.99 -24.82 -45.22
N VAL A 193 21.59 -24.52 -46.42
CA VAL A 193 20.58 -23.49 -46.74
C VAL A 193 19.34 -24.17 -47.31
N ILE A 194 18.21 -24.07 -46.67
CA ILE A 194 16.91 -24.61 -47.12
C ILE A 194 15.97 -23.42 -47.41
N ILE A 195 15.54 -23.33 -48.68
CA ILE A 195 14.63 -22.30 -49.13
C ILE A 195 13.30 -22.92 -49.57
N VAL A 196 12.19 -22.42 -49.02
CA VAL A 196 10.87 -22.67 -49.59
C VAL A 196 10.56 -21.52 -50.56
N THR A 197 10.19 -21.90 -51.81
CA THR A 197 9.83 -20.91 -52.84
C THR A 197 8.75 -21.47 -53.77
N HIS A 198 7.86 -20.62 -54.24
CA HIS A 198 6.94 -20.94 -55.34
C HIS A 198 7.51 -20.55 -56.70
N ASN A 199 8.63 -19.82 -56.76
CA ASN A 199 9.33 -19.44 -57.99
C ASN A 199 10.73 -20.07 -58.03
N TYR A 200 10.78 -21.27 -58.57
CA TYR A 200 12.03 -22.06 -58.67
C TYR A 200 13.05 -21.42 -59.62
N GLU A 201 12.62 -20.76 -60.70
CA GLU A 201 13.49 -20.10 -61.66
C GLU A 201 14.50 -19.12 -61.04
N GLN A 202 14.11 -18.46 -59.97
CA GLN A 202 14.97 -17.49 -59.25
C GLN A 202 16.14 -18.16 -58.52
N VAL A 203 16.00 -19.42 -58.13
CA VAL A 203 17.00 -20.16 -57.33
C VAL A 203 17.67 -21.27 -58.11
N GLU A 204 17.19 -21.59 -59.29
CA GLU A 204 17.65 -22.71 -60.11
C GLU A 204 19.17 -22.75 -60.36
N MET A 205 19.75 -21.57 -60.65
CA MET A 205 21.20 -21.44 -60.93
C MET A 205 22.07 -21.75 -59.70
N TYR A 206 21.52 -21.62 -58.48
CA TYR A 206 22.21 -21.77 -57.18
C TYR A 206 21.87 -23.09 -56.49
N ALA A 207 20.71 -23.68 -56.82
CA ALA A 207 20.20 -24.87 -56.13
C ALA A 207 21.05 -26.11 -56.44
N THR A 208 21.51 -26.77 -55.38
CA THR A 208 22.18 -28.09 -55.47
C THR A 208 21.19 -29.25 -55.36
N ARG A 209 19.96 -28.92 -54.84
CA ARG A 209 18.90 -29.91 -54.65
C ARG A 209 17.53 -29.28 -54.76
N LYS A 210 16.63 -29.96 -55.49
CA LYS A 210 15.22 -29.57 -55.61
C LYS A 210 14.33 -30.63 -54.97
N ILE A 211 13.50 -30.24 -54.06
CA ILE A 211 12.50 -31.08 -53.42
C ILE A 211 11.13 -30.53 -53.79
N THR A 212 10.28 -31.40 -54.35
CA THR A 212 8.92 -31.00 -54.73
C THR A 212 7.91 -31.69 -53.83
N MET A 213 7.05 -30.88 -53.23
CA MET A 213 5.97 -31.35 -52.37
C MET A 213 4.61 -31.20 -53.05
N ARG A 214 3.77 -32.22 -52.90
CA ARG A 214 2.37 -32.22 -53.36
C ARG A 214 1.48 -32.93 -52.37
N ASP A 215 0.37 -32.31 -52.00
CA ASP A 215 -0.65 -32.83 -51.06
C ASP A 215 -0.04 -33.38 -49.75
N GLY A 216 0.91 -32.65 -49.15
CA GLY A 216 1.59 -33.04 -47.93
C GLY A 216 2.57 -34.22 -48.05
N LYS A 217 2.94 -34.62 -49.25
CA LYS A 217 3.87 -35.71 -49.52
C LYS A 217 5.04 -35.26 -50.38
N LEU A 218 6.14 -36.03 -50.31
CA LEU A 218 7.28 -35.85 -51.18
C LEU A 218 6.91 -36.41 -52.58
N SER A 219 6.96 -35.56 -53.60
CA SER A 219 6.71 -35.93 -54.97
C SER A 219 8.01 -36.18 -55.77
N GLU A 220 9.01 -35.36 -55.53
CA GLU A 220 10.32 -35.47 -56.27
C GLU A 220 11.44 -34.97 -55.31
N ASP A 221 12.60 -35.62 -55.43
CA ASP A 221 13.85 -35.23 -54.76
C ASP A 221 15.01 -35.41 -55.75
N LYS A 222 15.51 -34.28 -56.27
CA LYS A 222 16.56 -34.26 -57.28
C LYS A 222 17.77 -33.47 -56.78
N ARG A 223 18.96 -34.05 -56.94
CA ARG A 223 20.24 -33.41 -56.71
C ARG A 223 20.89 -33.00 -58.01
N PHE A 224 21.52 -31.83 -58.01
CA PHE A 224 22.19 -31.26 -59.20
C PHE A 224 23.59 -30.79 -58.78
N ALA A 225 24.51 -30.82 -59.81
CA ALA A 225 25.76 -30.08 -59.73
C ALA A 225 25.40 -28.60 -60.04
N SER A 226 25.53 -27.70 -59.13
CA SER A 226 25.20 -26.27 -59.36
C SER A 226 26.22 -25.64 -60.28
N PRO A 227 25.83 -25.14 -61.49
CA PRO A 227 26.77 -24.60 -62.46
C PRO A 227 27.63 -23.46 -61.85
N MET A 228 27.10 -22.66 -61.03
CA MET A 228 27.79 -21.47 -60.45
C MET A 228 28.73 -21.83 -59.31
N LEU A 229 28.49 -22.91 -58.56
CA LEU A 229 29.41 -23.43 -57.55
C LEU A 229 30.62 -24.13 -58.20
N LEU A 230 30.46 -24.73 -59.37
CA LEU A 230 31.54 -25.30 -60.16
C LEU A 230 32.44 -24.20 -60.75
N GLU A 231 31.89 -23.12 -61.32
CA GLU A 231 32.68 -21.97 -61.81
C GLU A 231 33.43 -21.24 -60.69
N ALA A 232 32.85 -21.17 -59.48
CA ALA A 232 33.51 -20.61 -58.34
C ALA A 232 34.62 -21.45 -57.76
N GLN A 233 34.48 -22.77 -57.85
CA GLN A 233 35.56 -23.73 -57.53
C GLN A 233 36.71 -23.72 -58.59
N GLU A 234 36.40 -23.65 -59.83
CA GLU A 234 37.41 -23.50 -60.88
C GLU A 234 38.17 -22.17 -60.79
N LYS A 235 37.49 -21.04 -60.45
CA LYS A 235 38.19 -19.80 -60.24
C LYS A 235 39.04 -19.74 -58.96
N MET A 236 38.72 -20.55 -57.95
CA MET A 236 39.52 -20.68 -56.73
C MET A 236 40.72 -21.66 -56.90
N GLU A 237 40.58 -22.69 -57.65
CA GLU A 237 41.72 -23.60 -57.99
C GLU A 237 42.77 -22.87 -58.81
N GLY A 238 42.35 -21.90 -59.65
CA GLY A 238 43.28 -21.05 -60.44
C GLY A 238 43.94 -19.92 -59.59
N LEU A 239 43.58 -19.69 -58.33
CA LEU A 239 44.16 -18.68 -57.49
C LEU A 239 44.91 -19.24 -56.28
N SER A 240 45.04 -20.55 -56.11
CA SER A 240 45.66 -21.21 -54.95
C SER A 240 47.19 -21.42 -55.03
N GLU A 241 47.89 -20.63 -55.79
CA GLU A 241 49.34 -20.61 -55.74
C GLU A 241 49.98 -19.37 -55.13
N ILE A 242 49.28 -18.66 -54.22
CA ILE A 242 49.93 -17.59 -53.40
C ILE A 242 49.40 -17.61 -51.97
N GLU A 243 50.31 -18.04 -51.07
CA GLU A 243 50.33 -17.80 -49.63
C GLU A 243 49.32 -18.51 -48.73
N ALA A 244 49.68 -19.69 -48.26
CA ALA A 244 49.24 -20.29 -47.04
C ALA A 244 49.88 -19.67 -45.80
N SER A 245 49.11 -18.99 -45.01
CA SER A 245 49.47 -18.70 -43.60
C SER A 245 48.62 -19.60 -42.69
N PRO A 246 49.23 -20.30 -41.70
CA PRO A 246 48.53 -21.37 -40.97
C PRO A 246 47.57 -20.87 -39.92
N SER A 247 46.31 -21.10 -40.14
CA SER A 247 45.34 -21.02 -39.04
C SER A 247 45.46 -22.26 -38.15
N LYS A 248 45.58 -22.03 -36.84
CA LYS A 248 45.71 -23.07 -35.82
C LYS A 248 44.59 -24.10 -35.89
N LYS A 249 44.98 -25.33 -36.29
CA LYS A 249 44.16 -26.54 -36.11
C LYS A 249 44.03 -26.82 -34.62
N GLN A 250 42.85 -26.69 -34.10
CA GLN A 250 42.46 -27.32 -32.85
C GLN A 250 42.28 -28.81 -33.11
N LYS A 251 43.13 -29.61 -32.42
CA LYS A 251 43.05 -31.08 -32.46
C LYS A 251 41.78 -31.52 -31.75
N ASP A 252 40.84 -32.09 -32.48
CA ASP A 252 39.83 -32.98 -31.93
C ASP A 252 40.47 -34.36 -31.65
N THR A 253 40.66 -34.67 -30.39
CA THR A 253 40.83 -36.03 -29.92
C THR A 253 39.46 -36.53 -29.48
N GLY A 254 38.77 -37.22 -30.40
CA GLY A 254 37.51 -37.91 -30.11
C GLY A 254 37.74 -39.10 -29.17
N ASN A 255 36.92 -39.14 -28.13
CA ASN A 255 36.57 -40.38 -27.45
C ASN A 255 35.03 -40.42 -27.35
N GLY A 256 34.43 -41.38 -28.04
CA GLY A 256 33.01 -41.60 -28.13
C GLY A 256 32.41 -41.94 -26.77
N ASN A 257 31.57 -41.09 -26.31
CA ASN A 257 30.44 -41.26 -25.41
C ASN A 257 30.00 -39.94 -24.75
N ASP A 258 30.25 -38.83 -25.39
CA ASP A 258 29.65 -37.57 -24.94
C ASP A 258 28.21 -37.49 -25.47
N ARG A 259 27.23 -37.85 -24.66
CA ARG A 259 25.92 -37.22 -24.74
C ARG A 259 26.20 -35.73 -24.81
N VAL A 260 25.92 -35.12 -25.97
CA VAL A 260 25.99 -33.63 -26.06
C VAL A 260 25.00 -33.07 -25.07
N GLU A 261 25.46 -32.83 -23.83
CA GLU A 261 24.72 -31.99 -22.90
C GLU A 261 24.51 -30.67 -23.64
N LEU A 262 23.27 -30.45 -24.04
CA LEU A 262 22.80 -29.15 -24.49
C LEU A 262 23.15 -28.21 -23.35
N ALA A 263 24.28 -27.51 -23.50
CA ALA A 263 24.90 -26.79 -22.42
C ALA A 263 23.86 -25.83 -21.78
N LYS A 264 23.50 -26.09 -20.56
CA LYS A 264 22.60 -25.26 -19.73
C LYS A 264 23.12 -23.82 -19.53
N HIS A 265 24.25 -23.46 -20.12
CA HIS A 265 25.03 -22.31 -19.68
C HIS A 265 25.05 -21.09 -20.58
N ASP A 266 24.37 -21.06 -21.74
CA ASP A 266 24.35 -19.86 -22.56
C ASP A 266 22.96 -19.22 -22.67
N GLY A 267 22.29 -19.05 -21.53
CA GLY A 267 21.10 -18.18 -21.43
C GLY A 267 21.46 -16.71 -21.57
N LEU A 268 20.45 -15.89 -21.85
CA LEU A 268 20.55 -14.44 -21.82
C LEU A 268 21.11 -14.01 -20.44
N ARG A 269 22.24 -13.30 -20.42
CA ARG A 269 22.84 -12.83 -19.18
C ARG A 269 21.87 -11.90 -18.47
N PHE A 270 21.78 -11.98 -17.16
CA PHE A 270 20.89 -11.16 -16.34
C PHE A 270 20.97 -9.65 -16.70
N GLY A 271 22.17 -9.10 -16.87
CA GLY A 271 22.36 -7.72 -17.28
C GLY A 271 21.79 -7.37 -18.66
N ASN A 272 21.79 -8.34 -19.59
CA ASN A 272 21.18 -8.15 -20.91
C ASN A 272 19.65 -8.21 -20.83
N THR A 273 19.09 -9.09 -19.97
CA THR A 273 17.65 -9.14 -19.70
C THR A 273 17.15 -7.81 -19.14
N LEU A 274 17.83 -7.27 -18.14
CA LEU A 274 17.52 -5.98 -17.54
C LEU A 274 17.56 -4.85 -18.59
N ARG A 275 18.64 -4.80 -19.40
CA ARG A 275 18.80 -3.79 -20.45
C ARG A 275 17.71 -3.86 -21.51
N LEU A 276 17.36 -5.07 -21.96
CA LEU A 276 16.30 -5.27 -22.93
C LEU A 276 14.93 -4.93 -22.36
N GLY A 277 14.65 -5.26 -21.09
CA GLY A 277 13.43 -4.89 -20.38
C GLY A 277 13.29 -3.36 -20.28
N VAL A 278 14.33 -2.67 -19.80
CA VAL A 278 14.34 -1.20 -19.73
C VAL A 278 14.15 -0.59 -21.12
N ARG A 279 14.89 -1.03 -22.14
CA ARG A 279 14.74 -0.51 -23.52
C ARG A 279 13.31 -0.73 -24.03
N ASN A 280 12.73 -1.89 -23.77
CA ASN A 280 11.40 -2.22 -24.22
C ASN A 280 10.34 -1.29 -23.56
N THR A 281 10.51 -0.96 -22.27
CA THR A 281 9.66 -0.02 -21.54
C THR A 281 9.55 1.32 -22.28
N PHE A 282 10.66 1.88 -22.72
CA PHE A 282 10.72 3.19 -23.39
C PHE A 282 10.49 3.14 -24.91
N SER A 283 10.45 1.97 -25.52
CA SER A 283 10.25 1.83 -26.97
C SER A 283 8.86 2.24 -27.45
N LEU A 284 7.85 2.23 -26.57
CA LEU A 284 6.45 2.53 -26.87
C LEU A 284 5.89 3.52 -25.83
N PRO A 285 6.14 4.84 -26.00
CA PRO A 285 5.80 5.84 -24.96
C PRO A 285 4.31 5.87 -24.58
N ALA A 286 3.40 5.70 -25.52
CA ALA A 286 1.97 5.67 -25.22
C ALA A 286 1.59 4.52 -24.26
N LYS A 287 2.22 3.33 -24.45
CA LYS A 287 1.97 2.18 -23.57
C LYS A 287 2.65 2.33 -22.22
N LEU A 288 3.81 3.01 -22.16
CA LEU A 288 4.47 3.36 -20.91
C LEU A 288 3.57 4.28 -20.08
N VAL A 289 3.02 5.33 -20.69
CA VAL A 289 2.11 6.27 -20.01
C VAL A 289 0.88 5.55 -19.48
N LEU A 290 0.27 4.67 -20.29
CA LEU A 290 -0.90 3.90 -19.85
C LEU A 290 -0.56 2.95 -18.70
N LEU A 291 0.57 2.26 -18.76
CA LEU A 291 1.04 1.36 -17.71
C LEU A 291 1.36 2.13 -16.43
N LEU A 292 2.02 3.28 -16.55
CA LEU A 292 2.32 4.18 -15.43
C LEU A 292 1.02 4.65 -14.76
N PHE A 293 0.01 5.01 -15.55
CA PHE A 293 -1.30 5.41 -15.02
C PHE A 293 -1.96 4.30 -14.21
N VAL A 294 -1.91 3.05 -14.71
CA VAL A 294 -2.46 1.88 -13.98
C VAL A 294 -1.73 1.68 -12.65
N PHE A 295 -0.40 1.78 -12.65
CA PHE A 295 0.37 1.63 -11.40
C PHE A 295 0.15 2.79 -10.43
N ILE A 296 0.04 4.03 -10.90
CA ILE A 296 -0.32 5.19 -10.06
C ILE A 296 -1.71 4.96 -9.45
N PHE A 297 -2.68 4.54 -10.27
CA PHE A 297 -4.03 4.24 -9.80
C PHE A 297 -4.02 3.13 -8.73
N MET A 298 -3.28 2.06 -8.96
CA MET A 298 -3.13 0.94 -8.01
C MET A 298 -2.45 1.41 -6.71
N CYS A 299 -1.36 2.17 -6.79
CA CYS A 299 -0.65 2.70 -5.63
C CYS A 299 -1.51 3.68 -4.83
N THR A 300 -2.17 4.63 -5.51
CA THR A 300 -3.04 5.64 -4.87
C THR A 300 -4.28 4.99 -4.25
N GLY A 301 -4.92 4.05 -4.96
CA GLY A 301 -6.09 3.33 -4.46
C GLY A 301 -5.77 2.47 -3.24
N THR A 302 -4.63 1.78 -3.24
CA THR A 302 -4.17 1.00 -2.08
C THR A 302 -3.82 1.90 -0.90
N ALA A 303 -3.11 3.00 -1.14
CA ALA A 303 -2.75 3.96 -0.10
C ALA A 303 -3.98 4.66 0.49
N ALA A 304 -4.92 5.11 -0.35
CA ALA A 304 -6.17 5.72 0.10
C ALA A 304 -7.03 4.75 0.90
N SER A 305 -7.13 3.49 0.47
CA SER A 305 -7.87 2.45 1.19
C SER A 305 -7.24 2.16 2.55
N TYR A 306 -5.91 2.07 2.61
CA TYR A 306 -5.18 1.89 3.85
C TYR A 306 -5.35 3.10 4.79
N GLY A 307 -5.22 4.32 4.26
CA GLY A 307 -5.42 5.55 5.01
C GLY A 307 -6.86 5.69 5.53
N THR A 308 -7.86 5.33 4.72
CA THR A 308 -9.27 5.27 5.16
C THR A 308 -9.44 4.29 6.32
N MET A 309 -8.78 3.14 6.26
CA MET A 309 -8.83 2.15 7.35
C MET A 309 -8.21 2.70 8.64
N GLN A 310 -7.08 3.40 8.53
CA GLN A 310 -6.42 4.04 9.69
C GLN A 310 -7.29 5.18 10.24
N ASN A 311 -7.82 6.04 9.40
CA ASN A 311 -8.74 7.10 9.79
C ASN A 311 -9.98 6.53 10.50
N MET A 312 -10.60 5.49 9.94
CA MET A 312 -11.74 4.83 10.58
C MET A 312 -11.37 4.16 11.90
N ARG A 313 -10.18 3.57 12.01
CA ARG A 313 -9.68 3.00 13.27
C ARG A 313 -9.57 4.08 14.34
N LEU A 314 -9.02 5.23 14.00
CA LEU A 314 -8.90 6.37 14.89
C LEU A 314 -10.29 6.94 15.24
N SER A 315 -11.16 7.16 14.26
CA SER A 315 -12.50 7.70 14.48
C SER A 315 -13.43 6.79 15.29
N VAL A 316 -13.26 5.47 15.21
CA VAL A 316 -14.01 4.51 16.07
C VAL A 316 -13.45 4.52 17.48
N ASN A 317 -12.14 4.63 17.64
CA ASN A 317 -11.53 4.81 18.92
C ASN A 317 -12.03 6.12 19.55
N ASP A 318 -12.06 7.21 18.79
CA ASP A 318 -12.61 8.50 19.22
C ASP A 318 -14.08 8.36 19.63
N ALA A 319 -14.93 7.69 18.87
CA ALA A 319 -16.34 7.52 19.18
C ALA A 319 -16.60 6.68 20.45
N VAL A 320 -15.79 5.64 20.68
CA VAL A 320 -15.89 4.78 21.87
C VAL A 320 -15.26 5.44 23.09
N PHE A 321 -14.14 6.13 22.92
CA PHE A 321 -13.43 6.81 24.00
C PHE A 321 -14.02 8.17 24.33
N ASN A 322 -14.57 8.90 23.37
CA ASN A 322 -15.24 10.16 23.59
C ASN A 322 -16.42 10.08 24.57
N SER A 323 -16.95 8.89 24.82
CA SER A 323 -17.93 8.71 25.89
C SER A 323 -17.34 8.56 27.30
N VAL A 324 -16.04 8.15 27.39
CA VAL A 324 -15.36 7.88 28.68
C VAL A 324 -14.11 8.74 28.85
N PHE A 325 -13.36 8.95 27.78
CA PHE A 325 -12.12 9.73 27.76
C PHE A 325 -12.13 10.70 26.57
N PRO A 326 -12.62 11.90 26.74
CA PRO A 326 -12.71 12.91 25.69
C PRO A 326 -11.38 13.27 25.04
N ASP A 327 -10.30 13.22 25.80
CA ASP A 327 -8.95 13.40 25.27
C ASP A 327 -8.30 12.05 24.98
N ALA A 328 -8.63 11.47 23.83
CA ALA A 328 -8.10 10.20 23.35
C ALA A 328 -6.81 10.36 22.51
N SER A 329 -5.94 11.29 22.87
CA SER A 329 -4.66 11.46 22.20
C SER A 329 -3.89 10.13 22.16
N SER A 330 -3.38 9.77 20.99
CA SER A 330 -2.57 8.55 20.81
C SER A 330 -1.24 8.57 21.60
N LYS A 331 -0.89 9.72 22.16
CA LYS A 331 0.30 9.91 23.00
C LYS A 331 -0.02 9.91 24.48
N ARG A 332 -1.31 9.80 24.87
CA ARG A 332 -1.77 9.85 26.24
C ARG A 332 -1.80 8.45 26.86
N LEU A 333 -1.23 8.35 28.06
CA LEU A 333 -1.37 7.21 28.96
C LEU A 333 -2.14 7.67 30.19
N VAL A 334 -3.16 6.92 30.57
CA VAL A 334 -3.87 7.12 31.83
C VAL A 334 -3.27 6.18 32.86
N VAL A 335 -2.70 6.75 33.92
CA VAL A 335 -1.94 6.01 34.94
C VAL A 335 -2.66 6.06 36.28
N THR A 336 -2.80 4.90 36.90
CA THR A 336 -3.33 4.73 38.24
C THR A 336 -2.39 3.85 39.06
N LYS A 337 -2.44 3.89 40.37
CA LYS A 337 -1.72 2.94 41.21
C LYS A 337 -2.47 1.62 41.29
N GLN A 338 -1.74 0.51 41.40
CA GLN A 338 -2.35 -0.83 41.54
C GLN A 338 -3.17 -0.96 42.83
N ASP A 339 -2.70 -0.34 43.89
CA ASP A 339 -3.33 -0.28 45.22
C ASP A 339 -4.45 0.77 45.33
N LYS A 340 -4.72 1.53 44.27
CA LYS A 340 -5.71 2.60 44.17
C LYS A 340 -5.43 3.77 45.10
N SER A 341 -4.20 3.91 45.63
CA SER A 341 -3.82 5.07 46.44
C SER A 341 -3.66 6.34 45.60
N ALA A 342 -3.76 7.52 46.27
CA ALA A 342 -3.48 8.78 45.63
C ALA A 342 -2.00 8.91 45.23
N PHE A 343 -1.72 9.68 44.20
CA PHE A 343 -0.36 9.99 43.78
C PHE A 343 0.30 11.00 44.69
N THR A 344 1.53 10.78 45.06
CA THR A 344 2.35 11.69 45.85
C THR A 344 3.25 12.54 44.95
N GLU A 345 3.84 13.62 45.51
CA GLU A 345 4.82 14.42 44.76
C GLU A 345 6.04 13.62 44.33
N GLU A 346 6.40 12.57 45.07
CA GLU A 346 7.47 11.65 44.68
C GLU A 346 7.11 10.80 43.45
N ASP A 347 5.87 10.34 43.37
CA ASP A 347 5.35 9.62 42.21
C ASP A 347 5.40 10.49 40.93
N TYR A 348 4.92 11.74 41.02
CA TYR A 348 4.99 12.67 39.90
C TYR A 348 6.42 12.94 39.46
N ALA A 349 7.34 13.15 40.42
CA ALA A 349 8.72 13.37 40.12
C ALA A 349 9.38 12.15 39.47
N ALA A 350 9.03 10.94 39.90
CA ALA A 350 9.52 9.69 39.32
C ALA A 350 9.03 9.50 37.88
N ILE A 351 7.72 9.71 37.62
CA ILE A 351 7.14 9.56 36.29
C ILE A 351 7.70 10.63 35.34
N SER A 352 7.79 11.88 35.77
CA SER A 352 8.28 13.00 34.95
C SER A 352 9.75 12.87 34.54
N LYS A 353 10.57 12.11 35.30
CA LYS A 353 11.97 11.84 34.98
C LYS A 353 12.18 10.79 33.91
N LEU A 354 11.14 10.06 33.50
CA LEU A 354 11.26 9.05 32.45
C LEU A 354 11.60 9.72 31.11
N SER A 355 12.61 9.19 30.41
CA SER A 355 13.19 9.80 29.20
C SER A 355 12.17 9.99 28.07
N ASN A 356 11.17 9.12 28.00
CA ASN A 356 10.16 9.07 26.95
C ASN A 356 8.88 9.88 27.29
N VAL A 357 8.81 10.43 28.50
CA VAL A 357 7.69 11.27 28.95
C VAL A 357 7.94 12.71 28.48
N LYS A 358 6.93 13.33 27.87
CA LYS A 358 6.91 14.74 27.46
C LYS A 358 6.42 15.60 28.62
N GLU A 359 5.33 15.19 29.22
CA GLU A 359 4.60 15.94 30.24
C GLU A 359 3.81 14.99 31.15
N THR A 360 3.67 15.35 32.39
CA THR A 360 2.82 14.65 33.39
C THR A 360 1.83 15.65 33.97
N GLU A 361 0.54 15.40 33.70
CA GLU A 361 -0.56 16.24 34.25
C GLU A 361 -1.06 15.61 35.53
N LYS A 362 -0.89 16.32 36.63
CA LYS A 362 -1.24 15.86 38.00
C LYS A 362 -2.75 15.58 38.14
N TYR A 363 -3.56 16.45 37.56
CA TYR A 363 -5.01 16.39 37.67
C TYR A 363 -5.61 15.69 36.45
N GLY A 364 -5.28 14.43 36.29
CA GLY A 364 -5.58 13.63 35.09
C GLY A 364 -7.07 13.46 34.82
N LEU A 365 -7.93 13.59 35.80
CA LEU A 365 -9.38 13.59 35.57
C LEU A 365 -9.85 14.83 34.83
N LEU A 366 -9.27 16.01 35.13
CA LEU A 366 -9.64 17.24 34.45
C LEU A 366 -9.36 17.24 32.95
N THR A 367 -8.42 16.39 32.51
CA THR A 367 -8.16 16.19 31.08
C THR A 367 -9.40 15.65 30.35
N ASP A 368 -10.25 14.91 31.07
CA ASP A 368 -11.45 14.26 30.53
C ASP A 368 -12.74 15.08 30.72
N PHE A 369 -12.63 16.26 31.29
CA PHE A 369 -13.76 17.13 31.54
C PHE A 369 -13.61 18.50 30.87
N LEU A 370 -14.72 19.07 30.46
CA LEU A 370 -14.82 20.46 30.12
C LEU A 370 -15.35 21.24 31.34
N VAL A 371 -14.89 22.44 31.45
CA VAL A 371 -15.36 23.35 32.47
C VAL A 371 -16.17 24.43 31.77
N GLY A 372 -17.44 24.52 32.12
CA GLY A 372 -18.33 25.61 31.68
C GLY A 372 -18.06 26.85 32.47
N PHE A 373 -17.89 27.99 31.80
CA PHE A 373 -17.72 29.31 32.38
C PHE A 373 -18.85 30.21 31.95
N SER A 374 -19.40 30.98 32.87
CA SER A 374 -20.46 31.93 32.60
C SER A 374 -20.25 33.24 33.40
N ASN A 375 -20.53 34.35 32.76
CA ASN A 375 -20.52 35.65 33.44
C ASN A 375 -21.76 35.89 34.31
N VAL A 376 -22.75 35.00 34.26
CA VAL A 376 -23.93 34.99 35.10
C VAL A 376 -24.05 33.65 35.84
N PRO A 377 -24.70 33.60 37.03
CA PRO A 377 -24.94 32.32 37.70
C PRO A 377 -25.70 31.35 36.78
N PHE A 378 -25.35 30.07 36.84
CA PHE A 378 -25.94 29.04 35.93
C PHE A 378 -27.44 28.82 36.15
N ASP A 379 -27.95 29.11 37.35
CA ASP A 379 -29.39 29.08 37.68
C ASP A 379 -30.15 30.27 37.12
N ALA A 380 -29.46 31.33 36.73
CA ALA A 380 -30.04 32.50 36.09
C ALA A 380 -30.08 32.38 34.55
N ILE A 381 -29.56 31.31 34.01
CA ILE A 381 -29.57 31.00 32.55
C ILE A 381 -30.97 30.49 32.22
N SER A 382 -31.78 31.28 31.54
CA SER A 382 -33.08 30.85 31.03
C SER A 382 -32.94 29.82 29.95
N ASP A 383 -33.83 28.82 29.89
CA ASP A 383 -33.84 27.77 28.84
C ASP A 383 -33.97 28.33 27.41
N ASP A 384 -34.38 29.56 27.25
CA ASP A 384 -34.60 30.23 25.97
C ASP A 384 -33.37 30.88 25.36
N GLY A 385 -32.19 30.83 26.02
CA GLY A 385 -30.91 31.32 25.50
C GLY A 385 -30.82 32.81 25.17
N ASN A 386 -31.82 33.62 25.60
CA ASN A 386 -31.97 35.03 25.28
C ASN A 386 -31.75 35.93 26.47
N ALA A 387 -30.65 35.79 27.22
CA ALA A 387 -30.24 36.85 28.11
C ALA A 387 -29.28 37.77 27.35
N ASP A 388 -29.69 38.99 27.04
CA ASP A 388 -28.80 40.03 26.53
C ASP A 388 -27.57 40.14 27.42
N ASN A 389 -26.37 39.93 26.84
CA ASN A 389 -25.04 39.91 27.49
C ASN A 389 -24.61 38.65 28.27
N GLN A 390 -25.17 37.50 27.99
CA GLN A 390 -24.65 36.25 28.54
C GLN A 390 -23.48 35.69 27.73
N THR A 391 -22.35 35.48 28.41
CA THR A 391 -21.21 34.77 27.83
C THR A 391 -21.09 33.39 28.49
N TYR A 392 -21.16 32.33 27.68
CA TYR A 392 -20.94 30.97 28.12
C TYR A 392 -19.81 30.35 27.30
N LEU A 393 -18.80 29.83 28.00
CA LEU A 393 -17.60 29.25 27.39
C LEU A 393 -17.39 27.83 27.91
N GLN A 394 -17.07 26.90 27.01
CA GLN A 394 -16.58 25.57 27.38
C GLN A 394 -15.06 25.53 27.25
N LEU A 395 -14.37 25.35 28.36
CA LEU A 395 -12.91 25.47 28.45
C LEU A 395 -12.29 24.21 29.01
N LYS A 396 -11.04 23.93 28.62
CA LYS A 396 -10.19 22.93 29.31
C LYS A 396 -9.45 23.59 30.45
N ALA A 397 -9.48 22.99 31.64
CA ALA A 397 -8.70 23.47 32.78
C ALA A 397 -7.29 22.86 32.76
N LYS A 398 -6.28 23.72 32.85
CA LYS A 398 -4.86 23.33 32.91
C LYS A 398 -4.11 24.12 33.99
N SER A 399 -2.98 23.56 34.45
CA SER A 399 -2.08 24.29 35.34
C SER A 399 -1.50 25.51 34.62
N ILE A 400 -1.36 26.61 35.35
CA ILE A 400 -0.74 27.84 34.83
C ILE A 400 0.73 27.65 34.46
N LYS A 401 1.39 26.62 34.98
CA LYS A 401 2.78 26.33 34.71
C LYS A 401 3.02 26.09 33.21
N GLY A 402 3.89 26.91 32.62
CA GLY A 402 4.20 26.88 31.18
C GLY A 402 3.39 27.88 30.35
N TYR A 403 2.38 28.49 30.89
CA TYR A 403 1.56 29.51 30.20
C TYR A 403 1.93 30.95 30.58
N GLU A 404 2.75 31.15 31.60
CA GLU A 404 3.06 32.48 32.19
C GLU A 404 3.66 33.45 31.16
N LYS A 405 4.46 32.93 30.22
CA LYS A 405 5.13 33.73 29.19
C LYS A 405 4.26 34.02 27.96
N ARG A 406 3.04 33.49 27.97
CA ARG A 406 2.12 33.56 26.80
C ARG A 406 1.02 34.62 27.01
N ILE A 407 1.04 35.34 28.12
CA ILE A 407 0.06 36.38 28.41
C ILE A 407 0.32 37.54 27.45
N VAL A 408 -0.74 37.98 26.78
CA VAL A 408 -0.75 39.09 25.83
C VAL A 408 -1.32 40.34 26.49
N SER A 409 -2.31 40.18 27.41
CA SER A 409 -2.92 41.29 28.12
C SER A 409 -3.31 40.87 29.54
N GLY A 410 -3.35 41.81 30.44
CA GLY A 410 -3.63 41.56 31.85
C GLY A 410 -2.39 41.27 32.68
N ARG A 411 -2.56 40.50 33.76
CA ARG A 411 -1.50 40.16 34.72
C ARG A 411 -1.51 38.65 35.06
N LEU A 412 -0.46 38.22 35.72
CA LEU A 412 -0.42 36.88 36.32
C LEU A 412 -1.35 36.78 37.52
N PRO A 413 -1.96 35.62 37.78
CA PRO A 413 -2.73 35.35 38.98
C PRO A 413 -1.89 35.52 40.24
N GLU A 414 -2.42 36.29 41.22
CA GLU A 414 -1.85 36.51 42.55
C GLU A 414 -2.61 35.73 43.62
N LYS A 415 -3.91 35.45 43.34
CA LYS A 415 -4.79 34.71 44.24
C LYS A 415 -5.20 33.36 43.63
N PRO A 416 -5.55 32.38 44.47
CA PRO A 416 -5.96 31.06 43.98
C PRO A 416 -7.17 31.09 43.03
N ASN A 417 -8.11 32.01 43.24
CA ASN A 417 -9.30 32.16 42.41
C ASN A 417 -9.09 33.03 41.15
N GLU A 418 -7.89 33.48 40.89
CA GLU A 418 -7.55 34.21 39.67
C GLU A 418 -7.02 33.26 38.59
N VAL A 419 -7.46 33.45 37.36
CA VAL A 419 -7.15 32.58 36.21
C VAL A 419 -6.78 33.36 34.97
N ILE A 420 -6.11 32.71 34.04
CA ILE A 420 -5.79 33.23 32.72
C ILE A 420 -6.54 32.42 31.68
N LEU A 421 -7.06 33.13 30.69
CA LEU A 421 -7.74 32.51 29.54
C LEU A 421 -6.83 32.45 28.33
N MET A 422 -6.69 31.29 27.71
CA MET A 422 -6.01 31.06 26.42
C MET A 422 -7.04 30.77 25.34
N VAL A 423 -7.10 31.59 24.31
CA VAL A 423 -8.07 31.49 23.18
C VAL A 423 -7.36 31.42 21.84
N GLY A 424 -8.08 31.03 20.80
CA GLY A 424 -7.55 31.07 19.44
C GLY A 424 -7.32 32.51 18.98
N LYS A 425 -6.37 32.74 18.11
CA LYS A 425 -6.07 34.07 17.55
C LYS A 425 -7.23 34.65 16.74
N GLU A 426 -8.06 33.77 16.15
CA GLU A 426 -9.22 34.17 15.35
C GLU A 426 -10.51 34.32 16.20
N ASP A 427 -10.45 33.99 17.50
CA ASP A 427 -11.60 34.02 18.41
C ASP A 427 -11.72 35.34 19.14
N ASP A 428 -11.41 36.45 18.50
CA ASP A 428 -11.51 37.81 19.06
C ASP A 428 -12.93 38.16 19.60
N TYR A 429 -13.95 37.44 19.10
CA TYR A 429 -15.31 37.59 19.58
C TYR A 429 -15.46 37.19 21.08
N ILE A 430 -14.70 36.21 21.56
CA ILE A 430 -14.69 35.76 22.94
C ILE A 430 -14.15 36.90 23.83
N LEU A 431 -13.04 37.48 23.43
CA LEU A 431 -12.40 38.58 24.15
C LEU A 431 -13.27 39.84 24.12
N SER A 432 -13.93 40.12 22.99
CA SER A 432 -14.85 41.24 22.87
C SER A 432 -16.10 41.08 23.72
N SER A 433 -16.64 39.86 23.84
CA SER A 433 -17.80 39.57 24.70
C SER A 433 -17.47 39.67 26.19
N LEU A 434 -16.23 39.42 26.58
CA LEU A 434 -15.75 39.60 27.95
C LEU A 434 -15.48 41.08 28.31
N GLY A 435 -15.40 41.95 27.29
CA GLY A 435 -15.14 43.38 27.47
C GLY A 435 -13.66 43.71 27.74
N ASN A 436 -13.32 45.00 27.70
CA ASN A 436 -11.95 45.46 27.95
C ASN A 436 -11.55 45.49 29.44
N ASN A 437 -12.34 44.91 30.29
CA ASN A 437 -12.09 44.93 31.73
C ASN A 437 -11.23 43.70 32.12
N PRO A 438 -10.03 43.88 32.68
CA PRO A 438 -9.12 42.76 32.95
C PRO A 438 -9.56 41.85 34.11
N GLU A 439 -10.55 42.26 34.91
CA GLU A 439 -11.02 41.49 36.07
C GLU A 439 -12.51 41.16 35.97
N ILE A 440 -12.81 40.05 35.31
CA ILE A 440 -14.18 39.57 35.10
C ILE A 440 -14.43 38.36 36.00
N PRO A 441 -15.39 38.45 36.92
CA PRO A 441 -15.83 37.30 37.69
C PRO A 441 -16.63 36.35 36.80
N MET A 442 -16.22 35.10 36.77
CA MET A 442 -16.88 34.04 36.02
C MET A 442 -17.29 32.91 36.95
N PHE A 443 -18.52 32.49 36.84
CA PHE A 443 -19.02 31.28 37.47
C PHE A 443 -18.55 30.08 36.64
N TYR A 444 -18.23 28.96 37.27
CA TYR A 444 -17.82 27.76 36.56
C TYR A 444 -18.57 26.55 37.10
N ARG A 445 -18.69 25.55 36.18
CA ARG A 445 -19.13 24.20 36.52
C ARG A 445 -18.34 23.20 35.75
N CYS A 446 -18.05 22.03 36.34
CA CYS A 446 -17.39 20.95 35.66
C CYS A 446 -18.44 20.10 34.93
N GLU A 447 -18.38 20.09 33.64
CA GLU A 447 -19.34 19.38 32.79
C GLU A 447 -18.79 18.05 32.30
N PHE A 448 -19.66 17.04 32.25
CA PHE A 448 -19.39 15.79 31.59
C PHE A 448 -19.71 15.94 30.10
N PRO A 449 -18.73 15.84 29.20
CA PRO A 449 -18.97 16.08 27.77
C PRO A 449 -19.91 15.04 27.13
N TYR A 450 -19.94 13.82 27.66
CA TYR A 450 -20.78 12.73 27.15
C TYR A 450 -21.27 11.86 28.30
N GLY A 451 -22.53 11.76 28.44
CA GLY A 451 -23.17 10.93 29.44
C GLY A 451 -23.99 11.79 30.37
N LYS A 452 -24.98 12.47 29.79
CA LYS A 452 -26.05 13.02 30.56
C LYS A 452 -26.73 11.85 31.26
N LEU A 453 -26.51 11.67 32.55
CA LEU A 453 -27.35 10.81 33.32
C LEU A 453 -28.77 11.35 33.22
N MET A 454 -29.67 10.50 32.83
CA MET A 454 -31.06 10.86 32.64
C MET A 454 -31.79 10.63 33.94
N ASN A 455 -32.61 11.58 34.34
CA ASN A 455 -33.57 11.36 35.42
C ASN A 455 -34.67 10.37 34.98
N LYS A 456 -35.54 10.01 35.88
CA LYS A 456 -36.67 9.11 35.57
C LYS A 456 -37.61 9.62 34.48
N LYS A 457 -37.52 10.90 34.10
CA LYS A 457 -38.29 11.51 33.00
C LYS A 457 -37.51 11.53 31.67
N GLY A 458 -36.25 11.03 31.62
CA GLY A 458 -35.40 11.08 30.47
C GLY A 458 -34.73 12.43 30.22
N GLU A 459 -34.66 13.31 31.22
CA GLU A 459 -33.98 14.58 31.15
C GLU A 459 -32.53 14.46 31.63
N PRO A 460 -31.57 15.20 31.06
CA PRO A 460 -30.19 15.16 31.49
C PRO A 460 -30.02 15.78 32.89
N VAL A 461 -29.33 15.01 33.75
CA VAL A 461 -28.99 15.47 35.11
C VAL A 461 -27.51 15.88 35.14
N ASN A 462 -27.22 17.12 35.49
CA ASN A 462 -25.86 17.58 35.73
C ASN A 462 -25.41 17.23 37.14
N TYR A 463 -24.34 16.44 37.28
CA TYR A 463 -23.82 16.01 38.61
C TYR A 463 -23.18 17.11 39.45
N ALA A 464 -22.88 18.24 38.86
CA ALA A 464 -22.16 19.32 39.48
C ALA A 464 -23.09 20.52 39.81
N ASP A 465 -24.39 20.32 39.76
CA ASP A 465 -25.33 21.38 40.14
C ASP A 465 -25.25 21.66 41.66
N GLY A 466 -24.53 22.70 42.04
CA GLY A 466 -24.58 23.14 43.40
C GLY A 466 -23.41 23.91 43.99
N ILE A 467 -22.24 23.95 43.38
CA ILE A 467 -21.17 24.82 43.86
C ILE A 467 -20.80 25.80 42.74
N TYR A 468 -21.23 27.02 42.92
CA TYR A 468 -20.85 28.12 42.04
C TYR A 468 -19.72 28.92 42.68
N ASP A 469 -18.48 28.44 42.58
CA ASP A 469 -17.32 29.27 42.86
C ASP A 469 -17.10 30.22 41.68
N SER A 470 -16.87 31.48 41.98
CA SER A 470 -16.47 32.44 40.98
C SER A 470 -14.95 32.47 40.84
N LEU A 471 -14.48 32.36 39.61
CA LEU A 471 -13.08 32.62 39.24
C LEU A 471 -12.99 33.95 38.53
N THR A 472 -11.90 34.67 38.76
CA THR A 472 -11.67 35.98 38.12
C THR A 472 -10.64 35.83 37.02
N ILE A 473 -11.02 36.13 35.78
CA ILE A 473 -10.09 36.17 34.64
C ILE A 473 -9.28 37.48 34.81
N VAL A 474 -7.97 37.35 35.04
CA VAL A 474 -7.06 38.48 35.25
C VAL A 474 -6.09 38.73 34.11
N GLY A 475 -6.11 37.85 33.13
CA GLY A 475 -5.29 37.99 31.93
C GLY A 475 -5.69 36.98 30.82
N TYR A 476 -5.25 37.25 29.63
CA TYR A 476 -5.45 36.33 28.53
C TYR A 476 -4.23 36.23 27.62
N GLY A 477 -4.15 35.13 26.85
CA GLY A 477 -3.14 34.85 25.85
C GLY A 477 -3.69 34.01 24.72
N TYR A 478 -2.81 33.60 23.81
CA TYR A 478 -3.21 32.81 22.65
C TYR A 478 -2.77 31.36 22.75
N LEU A 479 -3.61 30.48 22.21
CA LEU A 479 -3.29 29.07 21.97
C LEU A 479 -2.14 28.93 20.95
N THR A 480 -1.35 27.89 21.07
CA THR A 480 -0.40 27.51 20.02
C THR A 480 -1.14 26.85 18.85
N GLU A 481 -0.52 26.78 17.67
CA GLU A 481 -1.10 26.08 16.52
C GLU A 481 -1.42 24.61 16.85
N GLU A 482 -0.59 23.93 17.66
CA GLU A 482 -0.83 22.55 18.08
C GLU A 482 -2.07 22.44 18.99
N GLU A 483 -2.24 23.35 19.92
CA GLU A 483 -3.41 23.41 20.80
C GLU A 483 -4.69 23.81 20.05
N GLU A 484 -4.58 24.70 19.09
CA GLU A 484 -5.68 25.12 18.23
C GLU A 484 -6.14 24.01 17.29
N HIS A 485 -5.21 23.25 16.73
CA HIS A 485 -5.51 22.03 15.97
C HIS A 485 -6.13 20.94 16.85
N ALA A 486 -5.63 20.74 18.06
CA ALA A 486 -6.18 19.76 19.00
C ALA A 486 -7.64 20.09 19.37
N ARG A 487 -8.00 21.36 19.46
CA ARG A 487 -9.35 21.84 19.70
C ARG A 487 -10.36 21.42 18.62
N GLN A 488 -9.93 21.43 17.37
CA GLN A 488 -10.76 21.07 16.20
C GLN A 488 -10.83 19.56 15.93
N PHE A 489 -9.83 18.81 16.36
CA PHE A 489 -9.60 17.45 15.89
C PHE A 489 -10.27 16.36 16.73
N ASN A 490 -10.52 16.60 18.00
CA ASN A 490 -10.99 15.57 18.95
C ASN A 490 -12.52 15.46 19.05
N GLY A 491 -13.27 16.04 18.11
CA GLY A 491 -14.75 15.98 18.12
C GLY A 491 -15.41 16.69 19.29
N GLN A 492 -14.62 17.25 20.22
CA GLN A 492 -15.03 18.15 21.27
C GLN A 492 -14.56 19.54 20.90
N PHE A 493 -15.52 20.38 20.64
CA PHE A 493 -15.24 21.79 20.49
C PHE A 493 -15.15 22.41 21.86
N TYR A 494 -13.98 22.88 22.27
CA TYR A 494 -13.80 23.79 23.40
C TYR A 494 -13.21 25.10 22.90
N GLU A 495 -13.67 26.20 23.49
CA GLU A 495 -13.35 27.54 22.99
C GLU A 495 -11.97 28.00 23.40
N GLY A 496 -11.41 27.44 24.51
CA GLY A 496 -10.09 27.79 24.99
C GLY A 496 -9.63 26.98 26.18
N ILE A 497 -8.52 27.40 26.76
CA ILE A 497 -7.93 26.79 27.96
C ILE A 497 -7.98 27.81 29.09
N VAL A 498 -8.52 27.40 30.25
CA VAL A 498 -8.41 28.16 31.47
C VAL A 498 -7.19 27.65 32.26
N CYS A 499 -6.25 28.56 32.52
CA CYS A 499 -5.04 28.26 33.28
C CYS A 499 -5.22 28.65 34.72
N CYS A 500 -5.21 27.66 35.61
CA CYS A 500 -5.51 27.81 37.04
C CYS A 500 -4.30 27.48 37.92
N SER A 501 -4.38 27.91 39.17
CA SER A 501 -3.47 27.45 40.22
C SER A 501 -3.67 25.96 40.52
N ASP A 502 -2.64 25.27 41.02
CA ASP A 502 -2.75 23.87 41.41
C ASP A 502 -3.85 23.64 42.49
N SER A 503 -4.08 24.60 43.40
CA SER A 503 -5.15 24.53 44.41
C SER A 503 -6.54 24.59 43.79
N THR A 504 -6.74 25.44 42.80
CA THR A 504 -7.99 25.53 42.03
C THR A 504 -8.28 24.25 41.23
N LEU A 505 -7.27 23.71 40.59
CA LEU A 505 -7.41 22.44 39.88
C LEU A 505 -7.71 21.28 40.82
N ALA A 506 -7.07 21.22 41.99
CA ALA A 506 -7.37 20.22 43.01
C ALA A 506 -8.83 20.31 43.46
N HIS A 507 -9.32 21.51 43.66
CA HIS A 507 -10.69 21.74 44.03
C HIS A 507 -11.67 21.30 42.92
N MET A 508 -11.45 21.73 41.68
CA MET A 508 -12.24 21.27 40.53
C MET A 508 -12.27 19.75 40.43
N GLN A 509 -11.11 19.10 40.59
CA GLN A 509 -11.01 17.64 40.52
C GLN A 509 -11.75 16.96 41.68
N SER A 510 -11.73 17.53 42.89
CA SER A 510 -12.48 16.98 44.03
C SER A 510 -13.98 16.97 43.76
N LEU A 511 -14.51 18.02 43.14
CA LEU A 511 -15.92 18.10 42.75
C LEU A 511 -16.32 17.02 41.74
N ILE A 512 -15.45 16.77 40.73
CA ILE A 512 -15.69 15.72 39.77
C ILE A 512 -15.63 14.35 40.44
N THR A 513 -14.67 14.14 41.34
CA THR A 513 -14.48 12.87 42.04
C THR A 513 -15.67 12.54 42.91
N ALA A 514 -16.28 13.54 43.55
CA ALA A 514 -17.48 13.40 44.37
C ALA A 514 -18.64 12.77 43.57
N GLY A 515 -18.77 13.11 42.31
CA GLY A 515 -19.79 12.53 41.41
C GLY A 515 -19.56 11.12 40.91
N LYS A 516 -18.36 10.54 41.07
CA LYS A 516 -17.96 9.30 40.37
C LYS A 516 -17.45 8.16 41.26
N THR A 517 -17.29 8.37 42.55
CA THR A 517 -16.70 7.35 43.41
C THR A 517 -17.75 6.50 44.12
N ASP A 518 -17.46 5.23 44.27
CA ASP A 518 -18.22 4.29 45.08
C ASP A 518 -18.06 4.68 46.53
N LEU A 519 -19.04 5.42 47.04
CA LEU A 519 -19.18 5.74 48.43
C LEU A 519 -20.10 4.72 49.07
N GLU A 520 -19.66 4.17 50.16
CA GLU A 520 -20.50 3.39 51.04
C GLU A 520 -21.28 4.30 51.94
N LEU A 521 -22.59 4.28 51.76
CA LEU A 521 -23.51 5.03 52.62
C LEU A 521 -24.03 4.10 53.72
N ARG A 522 -23.79 4.48 54.96
CA ARG A 522 -24.34 3.78 56.12
C ARG A 522 -25.26 4.68 56.89
N ILE A 523 -26.41 4.18 57.21
CA ILE A 523 -27.40 4.87 58.03
C ILE A 523 -27.20 4.44 59.48
N ASN A 524 -26.84 5.39 60.32
CA ASN A 524 -26.73 5.22 61.78
C ASN A 524 -25.88 4.00 62.15
N LYS A 525 -24.76 3.79 61.53
CA LYS A 525 -23.81 2.63 61.69
C LYS A 525 -24.43 1.27 61.40
N SER A 526 -25.57 1.21 60.76
CA SER A 526 -26.15 -0.04 60.30
C SER A 526 -25.32 -0.73 59.21
N THR A 527 -25.55 -2.04 58.95
CA THR A 527 -24.86 -2.82 57.91
C THR A 527 -25.43 -2.58 56.51
N MET A 528 -26.38 -1.68 56.32
CA MET A 528 -27.02 -1.40 55.06
C MET A 528 -26.10 -0.56 54.18
N GLN A 529 -25.72 -1.09 53.00
CA GLN A 529 -24.90 -0.42 52.02
C GLN A 529 -25.79 0.11 50.90
N VAL A 530 -25.68 1.39 50.61
CA VAL A 530 -26.30 1.99 49.43
C VAL A 530 -25.19 2.69 48.65
N PHE A 531 -25.18 2.48 47.34
CA PHE A 531 -24.20 3.13 46.47
C PHE A 531 -24.74 4.48 45.99
N PRO A 532 -24.32 5.60 46.57
CA PRO A 532 -24.89 6.92 46.31
C PRO A 532 -24.79 7.32 44.83
N THR A 533 -23.74 6.90 44.16
CA THR A 533 -23.50 7.24 42.75
C THR A 533 -24.52 6.65 41.78
N ALA A 534 -25.19 5.58 42.15
CA ALA A 534 -26.22 4.95 41.33
C ALA A 534 -27.64 5.37 41.75
N ALA A 535 -27.90 5.48 43.04
CA ALA A 535 -29.25 5.70 43.60
C ALA A 535 -29.40 7.11 44.22
N HIS A 536 -28.40 7.55 44.96
CA HIS A 536 -28.44 8.82 45.74
C HIS A 536 -27.14 9.61 45.50
N PRO A 537 -26.99 10.34 44.38
CA PRO A 537 -25.82 11.15 44.10
C PRO A 537 -25.65 12.26 45.18
N ILE A 538 -24.39 12.57 45.45
CA ILE A 538 -24.04 13.62 46.38
C ILE A 538 -23.95 14.93 45.60
N VAL A 539 -24.65 15.95 46.11
CA VAL A 539 -24.66 17.29 45.53
C VAL A 539 -24.30 18.31 46.61
N ALA A 540 -23.39 19.20 46.27
CA ALA A 540 -23.06 20.31 47.15
C ALA A 540 -24.13 21.37 47.10
N SER A 541 -24.42 21.94 48.26
CA SER A 541 -25.32 23.08 48.39
C SER A 541 -24.80 24.05 49.43
N PRO A 542 -24.68 25.36 49.12
CA PRO A 542 -24.31 26.38 50.08
C PRO A 542 -25.40 26.63 51.13
N LEU A 543 -26.60 26.12 50.90
CA LEU A 543 -27.73 26.25 51.81
C LEU A 543 -27.73 25.20 52.92
N VAL A 544 -26.85 24.22 52.83
CA VAL A 544 -26.66 23.17 53.84
C VAL A 544 -25.49 23.55 54.73
N GLU A 545 -25.72 23.58 56.02
CA GLU A 545 -24.66 23.87 57.00
C GLU A 545 -23.63 22.74 57.07
N GLU A 546 -22.38 23.06 57.38
CA GLU A 546 -21.31 22.10 57.58
C GLU A 546 -21.67 21.04 58.62
N GLY A 547 -21.33 19.77 58.32
CA GLY A 547 -21.66 18.60 59.14
C GLY A 547 -23.14 18.17 59.08
N LYS A 548 -23.91 18.74 58.17
CA LYS A 548 -25.34 18.43 57.99
C LYS A 548 -25.61 17.90 56.55
N ALA A 549 -26.72 17.17 56.42
CA ALA A 549 -27.20 16.71 55.13
C ALA A 549 -28.71 16.91 54.99
N TYR A 550 -29.16 17.27 53.79
CA TYR A 550 -30.55 17.12 53.38
C TYR A 550 -30.66 15.84 52.50
N ILE A 551 -31.60 14.98 52.85
CA ILE A 551 -31.78 13.70 52.16
C ILE A 551 -33.15 13.65 51.47
N PRO A 552 -33.28 12.93 50.37
CA PRO A 552 -34.57 12.71 49.71
C PRO A 552 -35.50 11.84 50.54
N GLU A 553 -36.80 12.02 50.35
CA GLU A 553 -37.84 11.21 51.03
C GLU A 553 -37.70 9.71 50.73
N SER A 554 -37.23 9.34 49.54
CA SER A 554 -36.93 7.97 49.15
C SER A 554 -35.87 7.32 50.06
N LEU A 555 -34.79 8.04 50.36
CA LEU A 555 -33.74 7.56 51.27
C LEU A 555 -34.23 7.57 52.73
N ALA A 556 -35.09 8.53 53.10
CA ALA A 556 -35.65 8.58 54.46
C ALA A 556 -36.55 7.36 54.77
N GLN A 557 -37.20 6.77 53.77
CA GLN A 557 -38.02 5.55 53.96
C GLN A 557 -37.17 4.31 54.30
N GLU A 558 -35.89 4.30 54.02
CA GLU A 558 -34.96 3.25 54.40
C GLU A 558 -34.60 3.25 55.90
N PHE A 559 -34.93 4.33 56.60
CA PHE A 559 -34.76 4.40 58.06
C PHE A 559 -35.91 3.68 58.75
N PRO A 560 -35.67 3.00 59.87
CA PRO A 560 -36.72 2.35 60.63
C PRO A 560 -37.88 3.28 60.92
N TYR A 561 -39.07 2.90 60.41
CA TYR A 561 -40.29 3.70 60.49
C TYR A 561 -40.22 5.11 59.87
N GLY A 562 -39.26 5.33 58.91
CA GLY A 562 -39.07 6.65 58.29
C GLY A 562 -38.60 7.73 59.25
N ASN A 563 -38.19 7.42 60.46
CA ASN A 563 -37.75 8.38 61.46
C ASN A 563 -36.27 8.71 61.32
N THR A 564 -36.01 9.92 60.85
CA THR A 564 -34.66 10.48 60.64
C THR A 564 -34.20 11.42 61.74
N SER A 565 -35.06 11.73 62.70
CA SER A 565 -34.72 12.67 63.75
C SER A 565 -33.59 12.17 64.66
N GLY A 566 -32.53 12.95 64.79
CA GLY A 566 -31.34 12.63 65.58
C GLY A 566 -30.50 11.50 64.96
N LYS A 567 -30.75 11.11 63.68
CA LYS A 567 -30.00 10.09 62.99
C LYS A 567 -28.83 10.71 62.20
N THR A 568 -27.83 9.89 61.90
CA THR A 568 -26.63 10.27 61.16
C THR A 568 -26.55 9.52 59.87
N LEU A 569 -25.92 10.12 58.91
CA LEU A 569 -25.53 9.56 57.62
C LEU A 569 -24.01 9.38 57.64
N ASP A 570 -23.53 8.16 57.57
CA ASP A 570 -22.11 7.88 57.55
C ASP A 570 -21.68 7.58 56.09
N LEU A 571 -20.92 8.47 55.53
CA LEU A 571 -20.32 8.31 54.18
C LEU A 571 -18.92 7.74 54.34
N THR A 572 -18.65 6.62 53.73
CA THR A 572 -17.33 6.00 53.77
C THR A 572 -16.78 5.88 52.34
N LEU A 573 -15.63 6.47 52.12
CA LEU A 573 -14.87 6.29 50.90
C LEU A 573 -13.93 5.09 51.07
N ASN A 574 -14.21 4.05 50.33
CA ASN A 574 -13.42 2.80 50.36
C ASN A 574 -12.22 2.91 49.41
N ARG A 575 -11.32 3.82 49.75
CA ARG A 575 -9.99 3.89 49.10
C ARG A 575 -8.93 3.97 50.18
N ASN A 576 -7.88 3.22 50.05
CA ASN A 576 -6.68 3.17 50.93
C ASN A 576 -6.72 3.93 52.26
N GLY A 577 -7.35 3.31 53.24
CA GLY A 577 -7.61 3.97 54.50
C GLY A 577 -9.02 4.56 54.49
N GLN A 578 -9.96 3.86 55.09
CA GLN A 578 -11.34 4.27 55.23
C GLN A 578 -11.44 5.70 55.73
N ARG A 579 -11.82 6.62 54.83
CA ARG A 579 -12.28 7.94 55.24
C ARG A 579 -13.77 7.88 55.46
N SER A 580 -14.20 8.27 56.60
CA SER A 580 -15.61 8.32 56.89
C SER A 580 -15.97 9.75 57.34
N LEU A 581 -17.05 10.27 56.81
CA LEU A 581 -17.66 11.52 57.21
C LEU A 581 -19.05 11.21 57.79
N THR A 582 -19.26 11.64 59.00
CA THR A 582 -20.59 11.48 59.68
C THR A 582 -21.31 12.80 59.62
N LEU A 583 -22.46 12.82 58.95
CA LEU A 583 -23.32 13.96 58.80
C LEU A 583 -24.60 13.78 59.62
N SER A 584 -25.07 14.81 60.25
CA SER A 584 -26.39 14.81 60.90
C SER A 584 -27.46 15.11 59.84
N ILE A 585 -28.55 14.34 59.81
CA ILE A 585 -29.65 14.63 58.92
C ILE A 585 -30.42 15.81 59.45
N ALA A 586 -30.30 16.91 58.75
CA ALA A 586 -30.96 18.20 59.15
C ALA A 586 -32.38 18.28 58.63
N SER A 587 -32.64 17.77 57.44
CA SER A 587 -33.95 17.78 56.81
C SER A 587 -34.13 16.64 55.80
N VAL A 588 -35.38 16.22 55.68
CA VAL A 588 -35.84 15.37 54.56
C VAL A 588 -36.59 16.28 53.60
N TYR A 589 -36.17 16.28 52.36
CA TYR A 589 -36.84 17.10 51.35
C TYR A 589 -37.78 16.25 50.48
N ASN A 590 -38.86 16.88 50.04
CA ASN A 590 -39.86 16.33 49.12
C ASN A 590 -40.44 17.47 48.27
N LYS A 591 -41.44 17.15 47.43
CA LYS A 591 -42.07 18.14 46.54
C LYS A 591 -42.64 19.37 47.26
N ASN A 592 -43.00 19.24 48.56
CA ASN A 592 -43.68 20.30 49.25
C ASN A 592 -42.73 21.27 49.96
N ASN A 593 -41.52 20.85 50.31
CA ASN A 593 -40.60 21.65 51.11
C ASN A 593 -39.25 21.97 50.43
N VAL A 594 -38.97 21.34 49.29
CA VAL A 594 -37.69 21.48 48.60
C VAL A 594 -37.37 22.93 48.26
N ASN A 595 -38.34 23.70 47.81
CA ASN A 595 -38.13 25.11 47.46
C ASN A 595 -37.71 25.94 48.69
N SER A 596 -38.29 25.67 49.87
CA SER A 596 -37.90 26.38 51.12
C SER A 596 -36.54 25.95 51.64
N LEU A 597 -36.09 24.70 51.34
CA LEU A 597 -34.82 24.14 51.82
C LEU A 597 -33.66 24.43 50.87
N LEU A 598 -33.89 24.28 49.57
CA LEU A 598 -32.87 24.36 48.54
C LEU A 598 -33.03 25.53 47.57
N GLY A 599 -34.08 26.35 47.73
CA GLY A 599 -34.36 27.50 46.89
C GLY A 599 -34.71 27.14 45.42
N LYS A 600 -34.99 25.88 45.14
CA LYS A 600 -35.21 25.32 43.78
C LYS A 600 -36.48 24.47 43.76
N SER A 601 -37.11 24.35 42.58
CA SER A 601 -38.21 23.42 42.38
C SER A 601 -37.70 21.97 42.38
N ILE A 602 -38.56 21.00 42.69
CA ILE A 602 -38.23 19.56 42.60
C ILE A 602 -37.89 19.14 41.20
N ASP A 603 -38.44 19.82 40.20
CA ASP A 603 -38.19 19.54 38.79
C ASP A 603 -36.84 20.09 38.34
N ASP A 604 -36.23 21.03 39.04
CA ASP A 604 -34.94 21.66 38.75
C ASP A 604 -33.78 21.01 39.50
N ILE A 605 -34.03 19.98 40.29
CA ILE A 605 -33.03 19.30 41.09
C ILE A 605 -33.05 17.78 40.85
N ASN A 606 -31.97 17.13 41.23
CA ASN A 606 -31.99 15.68 41.33
C ASN A 606 -32.77 15.24 42.56
N SER A 607 -33.97 14.74 42.36
CA SER A 607 -34.90 14.35 43.43
C SER A 607 -34.40 13.19 44.32
N GLU A 608 -33.35 12.50 43.94
CA GLU A 608 -32.74 11.38 44.67
C GLU A 608 -31.38 11.77 45.30
N ALA A 609 -30.92 13.00 45.15
CA ALA A 609 -29.62 13.43 45.64
C ALA A 609 -29.56 13.66 47.14
N ILE A 610 -28.37 13.45 47.70
CA ILE A 610 -28.01 13.86 49.06
C ILE A 610 -27.35 15.22 48.96
N TYR A 611 -27.93 16.25 49.55
CA TYR A 611 -27.36 17.61 49.58
C TYR A 611 -26.55 17.80 50.86
N MET A 612 -25.30 18.30 50.75
CA MET A 612 -24.38 18.53 51.82
C MET A 612 -23.52 19.79 51.54
N ASN A 613 -22.85 20.29 52.57
CA ASN A 613 -21.97 21.43 52.40
C ASN A 613 -20.76 21.10 51.50
N GLY A 614 -20.29 22.06 50.69
CA GLY A 614 -19.16 21.88 49.78
C GLY A 614 -17.84 21.62 50.53
N GLU A 615 -17.63 22.18 51.70
CA GLU A 615 -16.46 21.91 52.53
C GLU A 615 -16.43 20.46 53.04
N ASP A 616 -17.58 19.88 53.35
CA ASP A 616 -17.68 18.48 53.73
C ASP A 616 -17.34 17.54 52.57
N ILE A 617 -17.75 17.89 51.36
CA ILE A 617 -17.37 17.18 50.15
C ILE A 617 -15.86 17.30 49.94
N ARG A 618 -15.31 18.49 50.08
CA ARG A 618 -13.87 18.73 49.92
C ARG A 618 -13.08 17.89 50.91
N ARG A 619 -13.46 17.84 52.18
CA ARG A 619 -12.81 17.04 53.22
C ARG A 619 -12.86 15.56 52.93
N LEU A 620 -13.92 15.09 52.32
CA LEU A 620 -14.07 13.68 51.98
C LEU A 620 -13.17 13.25 50.81
N TYR A 621 -13.01 14.12 49.82
CA TYR A 621 -12.38 13.77 48.55
C TYR A 621 -11.01 14.42 48.28
N GLU A 622 -10.62 15.51 49.00
CA GLU A 622 -9.49 16.35 48.61
C GLU A 622 -8.15 15.59 48.51
N ASP A 623 -7.88 14.70 49.48
CA ASP A 623 -6.62 13.95 49.47
C ASP A 623 -6.64 12.72 48.55
N ASP A 624 -7.82 12.27 48.15
CA ASP A 624 -8.00 11.11 47.29
C ASP A 624 -8.35 11.45 45.83
N SER A 625 -8.51 12.71 45.52
CA SER A 625 -8.87 13.15 44.17
C SER A 625 -7.78 12.86 43.12
N ASN A 626 -6.51 12.77 43.56
CA ASN A 626 -5.36 12.54 42.68
C ASN A 626 -5.05 11.05 42.44
N PHE A 627 -6.04 10.23 42.24
CA PHE A 627 -5.84 8.78 41.96
C PHE A 627 -5.55 8.45 40.50
N GLN A 628 -5.63 9.41 39.60
CA GLN A 628 -5.37 9.27 38.15
C GLN A 628 -4.47 10.39 37.67
N VAL A 629 -3.47 10.01 36.90
CA VAL A 629 -2.49 10.91 36.28
C VAL A 629 -2.51 10.72 34.77
N THR A 630 -2.44 11.80 34.04
CA THR A 630 -2.24 11.79 32.60
C THR A 630 -0.76 11.92 32.30
N VAL A 631 -0.21 10.97 31.56
CA VAL A 631 1.18 10.96 31.11
C VAL A 631 1.21 11.06 29.58
N ASN A 632 1.75 12.16 29.08
CA ASN A 632 1.92 12.40 27.66
C ASN A 632 3.34 11.95 27.23
N ILE A 633 3.41 10.98 26.32
CA ILE A 633 4.67 10.48 25.76
C ILE A 633 5.12 11.31 24.56
N LYS A 634 6.43 11.35 24.30
CA LYS A 634 7.01 12.12 23.18
C LYS A 634 6.55 11.62 21.84
N GLU A 635 6.58 10.30 21.64
CA GLU A 635 6.20 9.62 20.41
C GLU A 635 5.55 8.27 20.69
N ASN A 636 4.59 7.87 19.90
CA ASN A 636 3.84 6.61 20.06
C ASN A 636 4.72 5.35 20.07
N LYS A 637 5.88 5.40 19.40
CA LYS A 637 6.83 4.27 19.38
C LYS A 637 7.35 3.90 20.76
N TYR A 638 7.36 4.86 21.71
CA TYR A 638 7.82 4.65 23.08
C TYR A 638 6.73 4.14 24.03
N ALA A 639 5.48 4.03 23.58
CA ALA A 639 4.34 3.66 24.44
C ALA A 639 4.59 2.33 25.16
N LYS A 640 4.94 1.27 24.44
CA LYS A 640 5.16 -0.07 25.01
C LYS A 640 6.29 -0.08 26.06
N GLU A 641 7.38 0.61 25.79
CA GLU A 641 8.51 0.72 26.70
C GLU A 641 8.14 1.49 27.99
N THR A 642 7.45 2.62 27.81
CA THR A 642 6.99 3.46 28.92
C THR A 642 5.97 2.73 29.79
N ILE A 643 4.99 2.05 29.17
CA ILE A 643 4.01 1.22 29.88
C ILE A 643 4.72 0.13 30.71
N SER A 644 5.60 -0.65 30.08
CA SER A 644 6.34 -1.70 30.80
C SER A 644 7.19 -1.16 31.96
N THR A 645 7.72 0.04 31.83
CA THR A 645 8.50 0.68 32.88
C THR A 645 7.60 1.11 34.04
N LEU A 646 6.46 1.73 33.75
CA LEU A 646 5.49 2.15 34.77
C LEU A 646 4.86 0.94 35.49
N GLU A 647 4.51 -0.12 34.77
CA GLU A 647 3.96 -1.34 35.36
C GLU A 647 4.94 -2.02 36.33
N LYS A 648 6.23 -2.04 36.00
CA LYS A 648 7.28 -2.54 36.90
C LYS A 648 7.43 -1.71 38.17
N GLN A 649 7.05 -0.43 38.12
CA GLN A 649 7.05 0.46 39.27
C GLN A 649 5.76 0.38 40.12
N GLY A 650 4.83 -0.52 39.78
CA GLY A 650 3.60 -0.73 40.54
C GLY A 650 2.41 0.13 40.10
N TYR A 651 2.52 0.74 38.91
CA TYR A 651 1.42 1.49 38.32
C TYR A 651 0.59 0.58 37.40
N LYS A 652 -0.68 0.91 37.23
CA LYS A 652 -1.57 0.35 36.22
C LYS A 652 -1.72 1.40 35.13
N VAL A 653 -1.43 1.02 33.88
CA VAL A 653 -1.43 1.93 32.76
C VAL A 653 -2.52 1.54 31.77
N LEU A 654 -3.37 2.50 31.45
CA LEU A 654 -4.32 2.37 30.35
C LEU A 654 -3.80 3.19 29.18
N TYR A 655 -3.46 2.49 28.09
CA TYR A 655 -3.09 3.13 26.82
C TYR A 655 -4.32 3.18 25.93
N LEU A 656 -4.85 4.36 25.73
CA LEU A 656 -6.11 4.55 25.02
C LEU A 656 -6.08 4.05 23.58
N ASN A 657 -4.90 4.09 22.94
CA ASN A 657 -4.71 3.58 21.59
C ASN A 657 -4.70 2.03 21.49
N ASP A 658 -4.44 1.32 22.60
CA ASP A 658 -4.40 -0.16 22.65
C ASP A 658 -5.72 -0.79 23.11
N THR A 659 -6.52 -0.06 23.87
CA THR A 659 -7.78 -0.58 24.45
C THR A 659 -8.87 -0.82 23.40
N SER A 660 -8.68 -0.35 22.18
CA SER A 660 -9.54 -0.70 21.04
C SER A 660 -9.54 -2.19 20.69
N SER A 661 -8.59 -2.96 21.20
CA SER A 661 -8.47 -4.40 20.90
C SER A 661 -9.01 -5.33 21.97
N GLU A 662 -9.09 -4.90 23.22
CA GLU A 662 -9.41 -5.82 24.35
C GLU A 662 -10.70 -5.50 25.12
N ALA A 663 -11.15 -4.25 25.15
CA ALA A 663 -12.43 -3.88 25.78
C ALA A 663 -13.58 -3.94 24.74
N GLY A 664 -13.67 -5.06 24.02
CA GLY A 664 -14.54 -5.20 22.87
C GLY A 664 -16.01 -5.16 23.22
N ASN A 665 -16.63 -4.02 23.07
CA ASN A 665 -18.05 -4.02 22.73
C ASN A 665 -18.24 -4.94 21.51
N PRO A 666 -19.05 -6.02 21.59
CA PRO A 666 -19.25 -6.97 20.47
C PRO A 666 -19.52 -6.28 19.14
N ILE A 667 -20.16 -5.11 19.16
CA ILE A 667 -20.47 -4.30 17.98
C ILE A 667 -19.18 -3.76 17.32
N THR A 668 -18.19 -3.32 18.09
CA THR A 668 -16.93 -2.81 17.52
C THR A 668 -16.06 -3.91 16.92
N ILE A 669 -16.06 -5.10 17.51
CA ILE A 669 -15.38 -6.29 16.96
C ILE A 669 -16.03 -6.67 15.62
N VAL A 670 -17.36 -6.74 15.55
CA VAL A 670 -18.11 -7.07 14.34
C VAL A 670 -17.87 -5.98 13.26
N LEU A 671 -17.97 -4.71 13.61
CA LEU A 671 -17.71 -3.61 12.68
C LEU A 671 -16.26 -3.61 12.16
N SER A 672 -15.27 -3.87 13.02
CA SER A 672 -13.87 -3.98 12.61
C SER A 672 -13.67 -5.20 11.68
N GLY A 673 -14.35 -6.29 11.93
CA GLY A 673 -14.37 -7.48 11.07
C GLY A 673 -14.95 -7.17 9.68
N ILE A 674 -16.12 -6.55 9.64
CA ILE A 674 -16.78 -6.13 8.38
C ILE A 674 -15.88 -5.19 7.57
N ARG A 675 -15.22 -4.23 8.21
CA ARG A 675 -14.29 -3.29 7.56
C ARG A 675 -13.10 -3.99 6.94
N LYS A 676 -12.47 -4.94 7.65
CA LYS A 676 -11.35 -5.74 7.10
C LYS A 676 -11.80 -6.54 5.87
N VAL A 677 -13.00 -7.09 5.90
CA VAL A 677 -13.59 -7.82 4.76
C VAL A 677 -13.84 -6.87 3.58
N LEU A 678 -14.45 -5.71 3.82
CA LEU A 678 -14.67 -4.69 2.78
C LEU A 678 -13.36 -4.21 2.17
N LEU A 679 -12.33 -3.96 2.99
CA LEU A 679 -10.99 -3.60 2.51
C LEU A 679 -10.40 -4.72 1.63
N ALA A 680 -10.49 -5.97 2.08
CA ALA A 680 -10.01 -7.12 1.30
C ALA A 680 -10.74 -7.25 -0.04
N ILE A 681 -12.05 -7.06 -0.06
CA ILE A 681 -12.87 -7.04 -1.29
C ILE A 681 -12.42 -5.90 -2.20
N PHE A 682 -12.24 -4.69 -1.67
CA PHE A 682 -11.79 -3.53 -2.45
C PHE A 682 -10.41 -3.76 -3.06
N LEU A 683 -9.46 -4.27 -2.28
CA LEU A 683 -8.12 -4.61 -2.77
C LEU A 683 -8.17 -5.72 -3.84
N ALA A 684 -9.04 -6.70 -3.67
CA ALA A 684 -9.27 -7.74 -4.68
C ALA A 684 -9.83 -7.15 -5.98
N VAL A 685 -10.83 -6.29 -5.91
CA VAL A 685 -11.42 -5.61 -7.07
C VAL A 685 -10.36 -4.75 -7.77
N LEU A 686 -9.59 -3.95 -7.02
CA LEU A 686 -8.50 -3.13 -7.55
C LEU A 686 -7.44 -4.00 -8.26
N PHE A 687 -7.09 -5.15 -7.65
CA PHE A 687 -6.17 -6.12 -8.22
C PHE A 687 -6.70 -6.68 -9.54
N PHE A 688 -7.95 -7.11 -9.59
CA PHE A 688 -8.54 -7.66 -10.82
C PHE A 688 -8.64 -6.63 -11.94
N ILE A 689 -9.06 -5.39 -11.63
CA ILE A 689 -9.09 -4.31 -12.61
C ILE A 689 -7.68 -4.07 -13.17
N SER A 690 -6.68 -3.93 -12.30
CA SER A 690 -5.28 -3.75 -12.71
C SER A 690 -4.78 -4.94 -13.54
N TYR A 691 -5.09 -6.17 -13.15
CA TYR A 691 -4.75 -7.38 -13.89
C TYR A 691 -5.33 -7.36 -15.32
N PHE A 692 -6.61 -7.05 -15.47
CA PHE A 692 -7.22 -7.02 -16.80
C PHE A 692 -6.64 -5.93 -17.69
N ILE A 693 -6.39 -4.73 -17.15
CA ILE A 693 -5.81 -3.63 -17.93
C ILE A 693 -4.36 -3.97 -18.32
N ILE A 694 -3.56 -4.49 -17.40
CA ILE A 694 -2.18 -4.94 -17.66
C ILE A 694 -2.19 -6.03 -18.72
N LYS A 695 -3.09 -7.02 -18.63
CA LYS A 695 -3.27 -8.08 -19.62
C LYS A 695 -3.56 -7.53 -21.02
N LEU A 696 -4.44 -6.52 -21.13
CA LEU A 696 -4.73 -5.87 -22.42
C LEU A 696 -3.51 -5.13 -22.98
N ILE A 697 -2.76 -4.41 -22.14
CA ILE A 697 -1.55 -3.71 -22.55
C ILE A 697 -0.52 -4.69 -23.08
N PHE A 698 -0.28 -5.77 -22.34
CA PHE A 698 0.73 -6.77 -22.74
C PHE A 698 0.26 -7.66 -23.90
N LYS A 699 -1.03 -7.90 -24.06
CA LYS A 699 -1.56 -8.61 -25.25
C LYS A 699 -1.04 -7.95 -26.53
N SER A 700 -1.04 -6.64 -26.59
CA SER A 700 -0.50 -5.90 -27.74
C SER A 700 1.03 -6.00 -27.90
N ARG A 701 1.75 -6.69 -27.01
CA ARG A 701 3.19 -6.97 -27.06
C ARG A 701 3.50 -8.43 -27.36
N ASN A 702 2.48 -9.27 -27.56
CA ASN A 702 2.66 -10.67 -27.85
C ASN A 702 3.53 -10.88 -29.10
N VAL A 703 3.34 -10.07 -30.15
CA VAL A 703 4.15 -10.11 -31.37
C VAL A 703 5.64 -9.89 -31.05
N TYR A 704 5.97 -8.93 -30.17
CA TYR A 704 7.36 -8.69 -29.77
C TYR A 704 7.97 -9.92 -29.07
N PHE A 705 7.30 -10.45 -28.07
CA PHE A 705 7.83 -11.59 -27.31
C PHE A 705 7.84 -12.89 -28.13
N SER A 706 6.85 -13.08 -29.00
CA SER A 706 6.83 -14.21 -29.95
C SER A 706 8.00 -14.10 -30.92
N THR A 707 8.28 -12.91 -31.45
CA THR A 707 9.46 -12.67 -32.29
C THR A 707 10.76 -12.99 -31.54
N VAL A 708 10.91 -12.52 -30.29
CA VAL A 708 12.10 -12.81 -29.47
C VAL A 708 12.27 -14.32 -29.27
N ARG A 709 11.18 -15.05 -28.99
CA ARG A 709 11.21 -16.52 -28.83
C ARG A 709 11.52 -17.26 -30.13
N MET A 710 10.98 -16.81 -31.26
CA MET A 710 11.33 -17.38 -32.59
C MET A 710 12.80 -17.16 -32.94
N LEU A 711 13.41 -16.09 -32.47
CA LEU A 711 14.83 -15.79 -32.60
C LEU A 711 15.74 -16.59 -31.64
N GLY A 712 15.17 -17.43 -30.79
CA GLY A 712 15.91 -18.28 -29.84
C GLY A 712 15.98 -17.69 -28.41
N GLY A 713 15.16 -16.70 -28.09
CA GLY A 713 15.00 -16.25 -26.72
C GLY A 713 14.21 -17.25 -25.87
N SER A 714 14.72 -17.58 -24.68
CA SER A 714 14.02 -18.49 -23.78
C SER A 714 12.78 -17.83 -23.16
N SER A 715 11.80 -18.66 -22.81
CA SER A 715 10.60 -18.22 -22.08
C SER A 715 10.97 -17.56 -20.75
N PHE A 716 12.00 -18.06 -20.07
CA PHE A 716 12.54 -17.49 -18.84
C PHE A 716 13.11 -16.08 -19.06
N ALA A 717 13.89 -15.87 -20.11
CA ALA A 717 14.44 -14.55 -20.45
C ALA A 717 13.34 -13.54 -20.78
N CYS A 718 12.32 -13.96 -21.53
CA CYS A 718 11.15 -13.11 -21.83
C CYS A 718 10.36 -12.75 -20.55
N SER A 719 10.21 -13.71 -19.62
CA SER A 719 9.60 -13.46 -18.30
C SER A 719 10.38 -12.44 -17.50
N GLY A 720 11.72 -12.55 -17.52
CA GLY A 720 12.61 -11.58 -16.87
C GLY A 720 12.51 -10.17 -17.46
N MET A 721 12.31 -10.04 -18.77
CA MET A 721 12.07 -8.73 -19.41
C MET A 721 10.74 -8.13 -18.98
N ILE A 722 9.65 -8.92 -18.90
CA ILE A 722 8.34 -8.48 -18.43
C ILE A 722 8.44 -8.02 -16.97
N LEU A 723 9.09 -8.82 -16.11
CA LEU A 723 9.30 -8.49 -14.71
C LEU A 723 10.07 -7.19 -14.54
N THR A 724 11.16 -7.01 -15.29
CA THR A 724 11.96 -5.78 -15.28
C THR A 724 11.12 -4.56 -15.65
N GLU A 725 10.30 -4.69 -16.69
CA GLU A 725 9.43 -3.61 -17.16
C GLU A 725 8.39 -3.23 -16.09
N MET A 726 7.71 -4.22 -15.52
CA MET A 726 6.69 -3.99 -14.49
C MET A 726 7.29 -3.40 -13.22
N LEU A 727 8.44 -3.91 -12.77
CA LEU A 727 9.13 -3.37 -11.59
C LEU A 727 9.60 -1.94 -11.80
N LEU A 728 10.16 -1.62 -12.98
CA LEU A 728 10.60 -0.26 -13.28
C LEU A 728 9.44 0.74 -13.18
N VAL A 729 8.32 0.42 -13.84
CA VAL A 729 7.13 1.29 -13.83
C VAL A 729 6.52 1.39 -12.44
N PHE A 730 6.46 0.28 -11.70
CA PHE A 730 6.02 0.26 -10.31
C PHE A 730 6.85 1.21 -9.43
N HIS A 731 8.19 1.14 -9.49
CA HIS A 731 9.03 2.00 -8.65
C HIS A 731 8.83 3.49 -8.97
N ILE A 732 8.70 3.84 -10.25
CA ILE A 732 8.42 5.24 -10.66
C ILE A 732 7.05 5.69 -10.12
N ALA A 733 6.02 4.87 -10.29
CA ALA A 733 4.67 5.17 -9.83
C ALA A 733 4.60 5.27 -8.29
N PHE A 734 5.23 4.33 -7.59
CA PHE A 734 5.25 4.33 -6.13
C PHE A 734 6.00 5.53 -5.57
N ALA A 735 7.15 5.89 -6.14
CA ALA A 735 7.90 7.08 -5.73
C ALA A 735 7.07 8.37 -5.92
N ALA A 736 6.30 8.47 -7.00
CA ALA A 736 5.40 9.61 -7.24
C ALA A 736 4.29 9.68 -6.18
N VAL A 737 3.67 8.53 -5.85
CA VAL A 737 2.58 8.47 -4.84
C VAL A 737 3.12 8.69 -3.43
N ALA A 738 4.30 8.13 -3.08
CA ALA A 738 4.95 8.38 -1.81
C ALA A 738 5.31 9.87 -1.64
N GLY A 739 5.82 10.49 -2.70
CA GLY A 739 6.05 11.93 -2.72
C GLY A 739 4.77 12.76 -2.56
N LEU A 740 3.65 12.32 -3.14
CA LEU A 740 2.34 12.93 -2.94
C LEU A 740 1.88 12.82 -1.47
N ILE A 741 2.01 11.64 -0.86
CA ILE A 741 1.67 11.42 0.56
C ILE A 741 2.48 12.37 1.45
N ILE A 742 3.79 12.49 1.22
CA ILE A 742 4.66 13.39 1.99
C ILE A 742 4.20 14.84 1.85
N LYS A 743 3.94 15.32 0.62
CA LYS A 743 3.49 16.70 0.38
C LYS A 743 2.11 17.02 0.95
N VAL A 744 1.22 16.04 1.03
CA VAL A 744 -0.06 16.18 1.74
C VAL A 744 0.17 16.32 3.23
N LYS A 745 1.09 15.51 3.79
CA LYS A 745 1.41 15.57 5.24
C LYS A 745 2.09 16.88 5.64
N ASP A 746 2.95 17.42 4.78
CA ASP A 746 3.65 18.69 5.01
C ASP A 746 2.75 19.92 4.75
N GLY A 747 1.46 19.71 4.44
CA GLY A 747 0.51 20.79 4.17
C GLY A 747 0.73 21.55 2.86
N THR A 748 1.71 21.13 2.03
CA THR A 748 2.00 21.77 0.73
C THR A 748 0.86 21.59 -0.29
N ILE A 749 0.07 20.51 -0.15
CA ILE A 749 -1.08 20.21 -1.01
C ILE A 749 -2.32 20.07 -0.12
N ASN A 750 -3.09 21.13 0.01
CA ASN A 750 -4.35 21.16 0.77
C ASN A 750 -5.62 21.17 -0.10
N SER A 751 -5.45 21.22 -1.43
CA SER A 751 -6.56 21.46 -2.37
C SER A 751 -7.51 20.26 -2.55
N PHE A 752 -7.19 19.08 -2.05
CA PHE A 752 -8.01 17.87 -2.22
C PHE A 752 -8.36 17.27 -0.86
N GLU A 753 -9.51 17.64 -0.33
CA GLU A 753 -10.02 17.16 0.98
C GLU A 753 -9.99 15.63 1.11
N PHE A 754 -10.34 14.89 0.04
CA PHE A 754 -10.29 13.42 0.04
C PHE A 754 -8.86 12.87 0.27
N LEU A 755 -7.84 13.48 -0.35
CA LEU A 755 -6.45 13.05 -0.17
C LEU A 755 -5.95 13.42 1.22
N ASN A 756 -6.24 14.62 1.69
CA ASN A 756 -5.88 15.08 3.03
C ASN A 756 -6.47 14.14 4.08
N ARG A 757 -7.77 13.86 4.00
CA ARG A 757 -8.47 13.00 4.95
C ARG A 757 -7.91 11.59 5.05
N ASN A 758 -7.39 11.03 3.94
CA ASN A 758 -6.91 9.65 3.91
C ASN A 758 -5.39 9.52 4.05
N PHE A 759 -4.61 10.50 3.57
CA PHE A 759 -3.15 10.42 3.59
C PHE A 759 -2.50 10.97 4.85
N LEU A 760 -3.19 11.83 5.58
CA LEU A 760 -2.70 12.42 6.83
C LEU A 760 -2.31 11.34 7.86
N TYR A 761 -3.05 10.23 7.91
CA TYR A 761 -2.87 9.16 8.88
C TYR A 761 -1.86 8.07 8.46
N ILE A 762 -1.23 8.19 7.28
CA ILE A 762 -0.22 7.25 6.81
C ILE A 762 1.13 7.62 7.44
N GLU A 763 1.64 6.80 8.35
CA GLU A 763 2.97 6.99 8.96
C GLU A 763 4.09 6.54 8.01
N PRO A 764 5.35 6.98 8.21
CA PRO A 764 6.49 6.53 7.40
C PRO A 764 6.66 5.01 7.38
N ARG A 765 6.33 4.31 8.46
CA ARG A 765 6.31 2.85 8.55
C ARG A 765 5.27 2.24 7.62
N ASP A 766 4.12 2.89 7.48
CA ASP A 766 3.04 2.41 6.63
C ASP A 766 3.39 2.51 5.15
N ILE A 767 4.18 3.51 4.75
CA ILE A 767 4.70 3.64 3.38
C ILE A 767 5.53 2.40 3.01
N LEU A 768 6.33 1.88 3.94
CA LEU A 768 7.09 0.64 3.71
C LEU A 768 6.16 -0.57 3.58
N ILE A 769 5.12 -0.66 4.42
CA ILE A 769 4.13 -1.74 4.34
C ILE A 769 3.41 -1.71 2.99
N LEU A 770 2.95 -0.53 2.56
CA LEU A 770 2.31 -0.31 1.26
C LEU A 770 3.25 -0.70 0.10
N TYR A 771 4.53 -0.31 0.18
CA TYR A 771 5.53 -0.70 -0.81
C TYR A 771 5.62 -2.22 -0.94
N VAL A 772 5.74 -2.95 0.17
CA VAL A 772 5.84 -4.41 0.17
C VAL A 772 4.56 -5.06 -0.40
N ILE A 773 3.38 -4.60 0.00
CA ILE A 773 2.10 -5.13 -0.50
C ILE A 773 2.01 -4.98 -2.02
N ILE A 774 2.27 -3.77 -2.55
CA ILE A 774 2.15 -3.50 -3.97
C ILE A 774 3.26 -4.19 -4.76
N LEU A 775 4.47 -4.32 -4.19
CA LEU A 775 5.55 -5.10 -4.78
C LEU A 775 5.15 -6.57 -4.96
N VAL A 776 4.60 -7.20 -3.92
CA VAL A 776 4.12 -8.59 -3.99
C VAL A 776 3.02 -8.74 -5.04
N MET A 777 2.05 -7.81 -5.08
CA MET A 777 1.02 -7.78 -6.12
C MET A 777 1.63 -7.67 -7.53
N THR A 778 2.62 -6.79 -7.71
CA THR A 778 3.32 -6.60 -8.99
C THR A 778 4.06 -7.86 -9.43
N LEU A 779 4.78 -8.50 -8.51
CA LEU A 779 5.47 -9.77 -8.76
C LEU A 779 4.49 -10.87 -9.17
N PHE A 780 3.39 -11.01 -8.44
CA PHE A 780 2.36 -11.99 -8.76
C PHE A 780 1.73 -11.75 -10.14
N LEU A 781 1.41 -10.49 -10.46
CA LEU A 781 0.87 -10.10 -11.77
C LEU A 781 1.85 -10.43 -12.90
N ALA A 782 3.14 -10.10 -12.72
CA ALA A 782 4.19 -10.38 -13.72
C ALA A 782 4.35 -11.89 -13.96
N LEU A 783 4.44 -12.68 -12.89
CA LEU A 783 4.59 -14.13 -12.98
C LEU A 783 3.35 -14.80 -13.59
N ARG A 784 2.16 -14.43 -13.15
CA ARG A 784 0.90 -14.98 -13.65
C ARG A 784 0.70 -14.69 -15.14
N TYR A 785 0.95 -13.44 -15.54
CA TYR A 785 0.84 -13.05 -16.94
C TYR A 785 1.88 -13.77 -17.80
N SER A 786 3.13 -13.79 -17.36
CA SER A 786 4.23 -14.47 -18.05
C SER A 786 3.95 -15.97 -18.23
N SER A 787 3.50 -16.66 -17.20
CA SER A 787 3.11 -18.07 -17.27
C SER A 787 2.00 -18.30 -18.30
N GLN A 788 0.97 -17.48 -18.33
CA GLN A 788 -0.13 -17.59 -19.29
C GLN A 788 0.31 -17.30 -20.72
N MET A 789 1.15 -16.28 -20.92
CA MET A 789 1.62 -15.87 -22.24
C MET A 789 2.54 -16.91 -22.88
N PHE A 790 3.44 -17.52 -22.09
CA PHE A 790 4.42 -18.44 -22.59
C PHE A 790 4.00 -19.93 -22.50
N SER A 791 2.75 -20.20 -22.16
CA SER A 791 2.18 -21.56 -22.21
C SER A 791 2.08 -22.09 -23.63
N LYS A 792 1.87 -21.21 -24.64
CA LYS A 792 1.76 -21.56 -26.07
C LYS A 792 3.12 -21.58 -26.75
N THR A 793 3.22 -22.33 -27.89
CA THR A 793 4.39 -22.25 -28.73
C THR A 793 4.57 -20.86 -29.33
N ALA A 794 5.82 -20.49 -29.68
CA ALA A 794 6.11 -19.16 -30.23
C ALA A 794 5.32 -18.86 -31.51
N MET A 795 5.17 -19.89 -32.38
CA MET A 795 4.45 -19.78 -33.66
C MET A 795 2.94 -19.62 -33.45
N ASN A 796 2.33 -20.41 -32.53
CA ASN A 796 0.89 -20.30 -32.25
C ASN A 796 0.54 -18.95 -31.62
N ALA A 797 1.38 -18.47 -30.68
CA ALA A 797 1.21 -17.15 -30.08
C ALA A 797 1.35 -16.01 -31.11
N TYR A 798 2.19 -16.18 -32.15
CA TYR A 798 2.32 -15.22 -33.22
C TYR A 798 1.12 -15.24 -34.20
N LYS A 799 0.67 -16.44 -34.64
CA LYS A 799 -0.47 -16.58 -35.55
C LYS A 799 -1.80 -16.08 -35.01
N GLU A 800 -2.01 -16.07 -33.67
CA GLU A 800 -3.21 -15.56 -33.05
C GLU A 800 -3.30 -14.02 -33.04
N GLU A 801 -2.20 -13.34 -33.32
CA GLU A 801 -2.13 -11.86 -33.20
C GLU A 801 -1.91 -11.17 -34.57
N VAL A 802 -1.46 -11.91 -35.59
CA VAL A 802 -1.29 -11.46 -36.99
C VAL A 802 -2.42 -12.02 -37.86
#